data_158477de1f17e219e57f549729d95d27
#
_entry.id   158477de1f17e219e57f549729d95d27
#
_cell.length_a   1.000
_cell.length_b   1.000
_cell.length_c   1.000
_cell.angle_alpha   90.00
_cell.angle_beta   90.00
_cell.angle_gamma   90.00
#
_symmetry.space_group_name_H-M   'P 1'
#
loop_
_entity.id
_entity.type
_entity.pdbx_description
1 polymer ?
#
loop_
_entity_poly.entity_id
_entity_poly.type
_entity_poly.pdbx_seq_one_letter_code
_entity_poly.pdbx_strand_id
1 'polypeptide(L)'
;MSNTKIEPTFISAGFSNWKKALEKFKSHEISACHKEAMLRVVNAPKSGDIGEILNVQHSLEKENNRKNFLKILTNVQYLAKQNLAFRKGNNEQDSNFIQLLKLRSEDDQELSKWLDKNRNKYTSHENQNEILKLMANQVLTEISNLLRNSDFYAIMVDETPDLSSKEQAVICFRSVNDKLEVSEDFYGLYQVDSTKSDDMFQMVQDVLLRLNLQISKCRGQCYDGARNMSGCLNGLATQIQRLEKRALYIHCYGHSLNLGCADAIKEIPLLRNTLDYAHEITHFIKASPKRFAIFNRLKQEISDENIGIRVLCNTRWTVRADSLESILNNYGILIDTFEECLEDATDSKVRATIGGIISNMKTFESYLGFQLAKNLLSKCDILSKALQNPKLSAAQGQNMAKNTIEALRAMNCDLKFEEFWEHVSRESSEHEIDEPFLPRQRKRPKRFQSDNQNTSAPKTPKEHFKKIYHDSFEKLVKFIEERFTQVGFETYKHLENLILNVAQSKDFSEDFEFVTQFYESDFDKSRLKSELEMFQAAFSSQSMLQEPTFKDILEYFTSENPDLLILLSEVRKLMKLILVMPATNATSERSFSALRRVKSYLRTQMGQERLNNSMVLHVHKDFTEKIDLKKVANEFVAGHEMRLQRFGKFT
;
A
#
# COMPACT_ATOMS: atom_id res chain seq x y z
N MET A 1 -14.12 54.77 5.55
CA MET A 1 -14.55 53.37 5.41
C MET A 1 -15.24 53.26 4.07
N SER A 2 -14.56 52.70 3.06
CA SER A 2 -15.15 52.55 1.73
C SER A 2 -16.20 51.42 1.78
N ASN A 3 -17.37 51.71 1.25
CA ASN A 3 -18.53 50.81 1.12
C ASN A 3 -18.21 49.70 0.07
N THR A 4 -17.16 48.93 0.27
CA THR A 4 -16.85 47.83 -0.60
C THR A 4 -17.74 46.63 -0.27
N LYS A 5 -18.57 46.27 -1.21
CA LYS A 5 -19.54 45.17 -1.09
C LYS A 5 -18.75 43.86 -0.90
N ILE A 6 -18.78 43.35 0.33
CA ILE A 6 -18.13 42.08 0.70
C ILE A 6 -19.01 40.92 0.19
N GLU A 7 -18.44 40.00 -0.57
CA GLU A 7 -19.14 38.78 -1.01
C GLU A 7 -19.00 37.69 0.04
N PRO A 8 -20.06 37.32 0.79
CA PRO A 8 -20.00 36.29 1.85
C PRO A 8 -19.52 34.92 1.35
N THR A 9 -19.75 34.65 0.07
CA THR A 9 -19.36 33.41 -0.61
C THR A 9 -17.86 33.09 -0.51
N PHE A 10 -16.99 34.12 -0.48
CA PHE A 10 -15.54 33.95 -0.40
C PHE A 10 -14.96 34.13 1.01
N ILE A 11 -15.79 34.47 2.00
CA ILE A 11 -15.32 34.81 3.35
C ILE A 11 -15.92 33.87 4.41
N SER A 12 -17.23 33.65 4.39
CA SER A 12 -17.92 32.93 5.46
C SER A 12 -18.88 31.86 5.00
N ALA A 13 -19.54 32.01 3.84
CA ALA A 13 -20.57 31.08 3.37
C ALA A 13 -20.03 29.87 2.56
N GLY A 14 -18.81 29.99 2.04
CA GLY A 14 -18.24 28.99 1.14
C GLY A 14 -18.76 29.09 -0.30
N PHE A 15 -17.99 28.59 -1.26
CA PHE A 15 -18.34 28.66 -2.67
C PHE A 15 -19.01 27.33 -3.11
N SER A 16 -20.25 27.45 -3.65
CA SER A 16 -21.06 26.27 -4.03
C SER A 16 -21.42 26.20 -5.52
N ASN A 17 -21.31 27.32 -6.26
CA ASN A 17 -21.73 27.38 -7.67
C ASN A 17 -20.56 27.05 -8.63
N TRP A 18 -20.17 25.82 -8.69
CA TRP A 18 -19.03 25.33 -9.49
C TRP A 18 -19.21 25.52 -11.01
N LYS A 19 -20.43 25.57 -11.51
CA LYS A 19 -20.71 25.85 -12.94
C LYS A 19 -20.17 27.21 -13.40
N LYS A 20 -20.08 28.19 -12.49
CA LYS A 20 -19.57 29.53 -12.78
C LYS A 20 -18.28 29.87 -12.04
N ALA A 21 -17.54 28.84 -11.60
CA ALA A 21 -16.37 29.02 -10.76
C ALA A 21 -15.30 29.91 -11.40
N LEU A 22 -14.90 29.64 -12.62
CA LEU A 22 -13.86 30.39 -13.32
C LEU A 22 -14.23 31.87 -13.51
N GLU A 23 -15.48 32.15 -13.86
CA GLU A 23 -15.97 33.52 -14.01
C GLU A 23 -15.97 34.26 -12.68
N LYS A 24 -16.47 33.59 -11.63
CA LYS A 24 -16.59 34.19 -10.29
C LYS A 24 -15.22 34.35 -9.62
N PHE A 25 -14.31 33.43 -9.78
CA PHE A 25 -12.95 33.55 -9.24
C PHE A 25 -12.18 34.69 -9.92
N LYS A 26 -12.25 34.82 -11.25
CA LYS A 26 -11.64 35.95 -11.96
C LYS A 26 -12.25 37.30 -11.53
N SER A 27 -13.58 37.36 -11.39
CA SER A 27 -14.24 38.55 -10.89
C SER A 27 -13.82 38.89 -9.46
N HIS A 28 -13.70 37.92 -8.59
CA HIS A 28 -13.22 38.09 -7.22
C HIS A 28 -11.77 38.58 -7.17
N GLU A 29 -10.86 37.96 -7.94
CA GLU A 29 -9.45 38.31 -7.99
C GLU A 29 -9.20 39.80 -8.33
N ILE A 30 -9.97 40.35 -9.25
CA ILE A 30 -9.88 41.76 -9.64
C ILE A 30 -10.66 42.72 -8.72
N SER A 31 -11.45 42.19 -7.79
CA SER A 31 -12.29 42.99 -6.90
C SER A 31 -11.45 43.90 -5.99
N ALA A 32 -12.00 45.09 -5.68
CA ALA A 32 -11.34 46.02 -4.78
C ALA A 32 -11.10 45.41 -3.39
N CYS A 33 -12.06 44.59 -2.91
CA CYS A 33 -11.98 43.90 -1.62
C CYS A 33 -10.82 42.90 -1.59
N HIS A 34 -10.67 42.09 -2.65
CA HIS A 34 -9.55 41.13 -2.75
C HIS A 34 -8.20 41.85 -2.82
N LYS A 35 -8.09 42.89 -3.66
CA LYS A 35 -6.87 43.71 -3.80
C LYS A 35 -6.50 44.40 -2.48
N GLU A 36 -7.47 44.94 -1.78
CA GLU A 36 -7.25 45.56 -0.46
C GLU A 36 -6.80 44.51 0.59
N ALA A 37 -7.42 43.31 0.59
CA ALA A 37 -7.02 42.22 1.46
C ALA A 37 -5.58 41.76 1.18
N MET A 38 -5.22 41.62 -0.10
CA MET A 38 -3.83 41.29 -0.50
C MET A 38 -2.83 42.38 -0.10
N LEU A 39 -3.18 43.67 -0.27
CA LEU A 39 -2.33 44.77 0.20
C LEU A 39 -2.16 44.77 1.71
N ARG A 40 -3.21 44.43 2.48
CA ARG A 40 -3.11 44.26 3.93
C ARG A 40 -2.22 43.11 4.34
N VAL A 41 -2.29 41.99 3.63
CA VAL A 41 -1.40 40.83 3.86
C VAL A 41 0.06 41.16 3.56
N VAL A 42 0.32 41.85 2.43
CA VAL A 42 1.67 42.25 2.03
C VAL A 42 2.24 43.31 2.97
N ASN A 43 1.41 44.26 3.41
CA ASN A 43 1.82 45.35 4.29
C ASN A 43 1.60 45.07 5.77
N ALA A 44 1.20 43.85 6.16
CA ALA A 44 1.10 43.44 7.56
C ALA A 44 2.47 43.62 8.23
N PRO A 45 2.60 44.47 9.24
CA PRO A 45 3.90 44.74 9.85
C PRO A 45 4.46 43.45 10.44
N LYS A 46 5.73 43.18 10.16
CA LYS A 46 6.51 42.10 10.80
C LYS A 46 6.74 42.34 12.31
N SER A 47 6.35 43.50 12.81
CA SER A 47 6.44 43.91 14.19
C SER A 47 5.28 43.38 15.02
N GLY A 48 5.54 42.97 16.26
CA GLY A 48 4.51 42.54 17.22
C GLY A 48 3.39 43.54 17.43
N ASP A 49 2.28 43.05 17.99
CA ASP A 49 1.12 43.86 18.32
C ASP A 49 1.55 45.09 19.16
N ILE A 50 1.14 46.29 18.75
CA ILE A 50 1.42 47.56 19.47
C ILE A 50 1.02 47.45 20.95
N GLY A 51 -0.07 46.69 21.24
CA GLY A 51 -0.50 46.40 22.61
C GLY A 51 0.51 45.61 23.43
N GLU A 52 1.34 44.76 22.76
CA GLU A 52 2.44 44.04 23.45
C GLU A 52 3.60 44.94 23.82
N ILE A 53 3.84 45.96 23.00
CA ILE A 53 4.93 46.93 23.26
C ILE A 53 4.60 47.87 24.41
N LEU A 54 3.31 48.24 24.53
CA LEU A 54 2.84 49.23 25.50
C LEU A 54 2.53 48.65 26.89
N ASN A 55 2.40 47.31 27.03
CA ASN A 55 2.05 46.68 28.30
C ASN A 55 2.89 45.43 28.57
N VAL A 56 3.97 45.59 29.32
CA VAL A 56 4.91 44.51 29.64
C VAL A 56 4.23 43.32 30.34
N GLN A 57 3.26 43.55 31.19
CA GLN A 57 2.56 42.49 31.92
C GLN A 57 1.65 41.69 30.98
N HIS A 58 0.98 42.35 30.03
CA HIS A 58 0.16 41.73 29.03
C HIS A 58 1.01 40.93 28.01
N SER A 59 2.20 41.45 27.71
CA SER A 59 3.19 40.75 26.87
C SER A 59 3.65 39.44 27.50
N LEU A 60 3.97 39.45 28.80
CA LEU A 60 4.37 38.25 29.58
C LEU A 60 3.21 37.21 29.62
N GLU A 61 1.99 37.67 29.82
CA GLU A 61 0.83 36.78 29.83
C GLU A 61 0.64 36.10 28.44
N LYS A 62 0.73 36.87 27.34
CA LYS A 62 0.67 36.34 25.98
C LYS A 62 1.78 35.33 25.73
N GLU A 63 3.01 35.59 26.17
CA GLU A 63 4.13 34.66 26.03
C GLU A 63 3.88 33.34 26.75
N ASN A 64 3.40 33.37 27.98
CA ASN A 64 3.03 32.18 28.75
C ASN A 64 1.87 31.41 28.06
N ASN A 65 0.89 32.13 27.57
CA ASN A 65 -0.21 31.53 26.80
C ASN A 65 0.32 30.82 25.55
N ARG A 66 1.25 31.43 24.78
CA ARG A 66 1.89 30.81 23.62
C ARG A 66 2.65 29.55 24.00
N LYS A 67 3.48 29.59 25.06
CA LYS A 67 4.23 28.43 25.54
C LYS A 67 3.31 27.27 25.89
N ASN A 68 2.23 27.51 26.64
CA ASN A 68 1.27 26.48 27.01
C ASN A 68 0.48 25.94 25.81
N PHE A 69 0.13 26.80 24.85
CA PHE A 69 -0.55 26.36 23.64
C PHE A 69 0.35 25.48 22.74
N LEU A 70 1.64 25.79 22.63
CA LEU A 70 2.60 24.91 21.93
C LEU A 70 2.70 23.52 22.57
N LYS A 71 2.59 23.43 23.91
CA LYS A 71 2.52 22.13 24.60
C LYS A 71 1.25 21.36 24.24
N ILE A 72 0.13 22.03 24.06
CA ILE A 72 -1.11 21.42 23.56
C ILE A 72 -0.90 20.89 22.13
N LEU A 73 -0.31 21.71 21.24
CA LEU A 73 -0.01 21.28 19.87
C LEU A 73 0.93 20.06 19.85
N THR A 74 2.00 20.03 20.62
CA THR A 74 2.90 18.87 20.67
C THR A 74 2.20 17.60 21.17
N ASN A 75 1.21 17.72 22.07
CA ASN A 75 0.42 16.57 22.50
C ASN A 75 -0.49 16.03 21.40
N VAL A 76 -1.14 16.93 20.64
CA VAL A 76 -1.95 16.53 19.46
C VAL A 76 -1.06 15.85 18.43
N GLN A 77 0.09 16.44 18.11
CA GLN A 77 1.08 15.88 17.17
C GLN A 77 1.55 14.48 17.60
N TYR A 78 1.91 14.31 18.87
CA TYR A 78 2.36 13.03 19.41
C TYR A 78 1.27 11.95 19.31
N LEU A 79 0.04 12.25 19.78
CA LEU A 79 -1.06 11.30 19.76
C LEU A 79 -1.44 10.91 18.34
N ALA A 80 -1.45 11.86 17.41
CA ALA A 80 -1.76 11.60 15.99
C ALA A 80 -0.66 10.74 15.33
N LYS A 81 0.60 11.12 15.49
CA LYS A 81 1.75 10.37 14.96
C LYS A 81 1.78 8.93 15.45
N GLN A 82 1.49 8.69 16.76
CA GLN A 82 1.47 7.37 17.38
C GLN A 82 0.14 6.62 17.21
N ASN A 83 -0.86 7.24 16.54
CA ASN A 83 -2.19 6.68 16.40
C ASN A 83 -2.89 6.36 17.74
N LEU A 84 -2.60 7.13 18.77
CA LEU A 84 -3.25 6.96 20.05
C LEU A 84 -4.63 7.61 20.05
N ALA A 85 -5.60 7.00 20.75
CA ALA A 85 -6.92 7.58 20.91
C ALA A 85 -6.82 8.88 21.69
N PHE A 86 -7.39 9.96 21.16
CA PHE A 86 -7.48 11.22 21.92
C PHE A 86 -8.44 11.08 23.10
N ARG A 87 -9.53 10.32 22.93
CA ARG A 87 -10.63 10.16 23.89
C ARG A 87 -10.74 8.72 24.34
N LYS A 88 -11.28 8.52 25.55
CA LYS A 88 -11.61 7.23 26.12
C LYS A 88 -13.00 7.33 26.77
N GLY A 89 -14.02 6.78 26.12
CA GLY A 89 -15.42 6.83 26.62
C GLY A 89 -16.00 8.23 26.72
N ASN A 90 -16.97 8.42 27.62
CA ASN A 90 -17.71 9.67 27.82
C ASN A 90 -17.06 10.63 28.81
N ASN A 91 -16.08 10.19 29.58
CA ASN A 91 -15.38 11.04 30.55
C ASN A 91 -14.15 11.72 29.88
N GLU A 92 -14.25 13.02 29.70
CA GLU A 92 -13.17 13.81 29.09
C GLU A 92 -11.86 13.77 29.91
N GLN A 93 -11.97 13.70 31.25
CA GLN A 93 -10.83 13.70 32.14
C GLN A 93 -9.97 12.47 32.02
N ASP A 94 -10.54 11.33 31.61
CA ASP A 94 -9.82 10.05 31.44
C ASP A 94 -9.27 9.88 30.02
N SER A 95 -9.43 10.90 29.17
CA SER A 95 -8.92 10.87 27.80
C SER A 95 -7.38 10.87 27.76
N ASN A 96 -6.78 10.12 26.83
CA ASN A 96 -5.32 10.10 26.66
C ASN A 96 -4.75 11.50 26.47
N PHE A 97 -5.50 12.38 25.79
CA PHE A 97 -5.10 13.76 25.56
C PHE A 97 -4.97 14.55 26.87
N ILE A 98 -5.96 14.46 27.75
CA ILE A 98 -5.93 15.15 29.05
C ILE A 98 -4.92 14.49 29.99
N GLN A 99 -4.86 13.14 30.02
CA GLN A 99 -3.89 12.43 30.86
C GLN A 99 -2.44 12.76 30.47
N LEU A 100 -2.14 12.86 29.18
CA LEU A 100 -0.82 13.26 28.71
C LEU A 100 -0.49 14.71 29.08
N LEU A 101 -1.47 15.63 29.04
CA LEU A 101 -1.29 17.01 29.51
C LEU A 101 -1.07 17.07 31.02
N LYS A 102 -1.80 16.27 31.82
CA LYS A 102 -1.60 16.17 33.27
C LYS A 102 -0.20 15.66 33.62
N LEU A 103 0.22 14.55 32.98
CA LEU A 103 1.57 14.03 33.18
C LEU A 103 2.64 15.10 32.91
N ARG A 104 2.51 15.86 31.83
CA ARG A 104 3.44 16.96 31.51
C ARG A 104 3.34 18.14 32.48
N SER A 105 2.22 18.31 33.17
CA SER A 105 2.03 19.39 34.14
C SER A 105 2.62 19.09 35.53
N GLU A 106 3.02 17.83 35.77
CA GLU A 106 3.68 17.45 37.04
C GLU A 106 5.01 18.21 37.23
N ASP A 107 5.76 18.40 36.14
CA ASP A 107 7.04 19.12 36.13
C ASP A 107 6.90 20.58 35.64
N ASP A 108 5.67 21.06 35.38
CA ASP A 108 5.41 22.38 34.78
C ASP A 108 4.24 23.10 35.45
N GLN A 109 4.57 23.92 36.44
CA GLN A 109 3.57 24.68 37.19
C GLN A 109 2.71 25.62 36.35
N GLU A 110 3.25 26.21 35.29
CA GLU A 110 2.49 27.11 34.42
C GLU A 110 1.46 26.34 33.56
N LEU A 111 1.82 25.14 33.10
CA LEU A 111 0.88 24.25 32.43
C LEU A 111 -0.20 23.75 33.41
N SER A 112 0.17 23.42 34.67
CA SER A 112 -0.77 23.04 35.71
C SER A 112 -1.80 24.15 35.95
N LYS A 113 -1.36 25.38 36.19
CA LYS A 113 -2.25 26.56 36.33
C LYS A 113 -3.12 26.78 35.08
N TRP A 114 -2.61 26.47 33.88
CA TRP A 114 -3.39 26.56 32.63
C TRP A 114 -4.51 25.54 32.60
N LEU A 115 -4.24 24.31 33.00
CA LEU A 115 -5.23 23.22 33.02
C LEU A 115 -6.29 23.41 34.10
N ASP A 116 -6.03 24.15 35.16
CA ASP A 116 -6.97 24.48 36.24
C ASP A 116 -7.98 25.56 35.84
N LYS A 117 -7.74 26.30 34.76
CA LYS A 117 -8.68 27.32 34.28
C LYS A 117 -10.04 26.73 33.91
N ASN A 118 -11.12 27.38 34.27
CA ASN A 118 -12.49 26.94 33.93
C ASN A 118 -12.82 27.13 32.44
N ARG A 119 -12.21 28.11 31.77
CA ARG A 119 -12.48 28.48 30.36
C ARG A 119 -11.18 28.70 29.60
N ASN A 120 -11.29 28.65 28.27
CA ASN A 120 -10.18 29.01 27.36
C ASN A 120 -8.92 28.13 27.51
N LYS A 121 -9.09 26.85 27.83
CA LYS A 121 -7.98 25.85 27.89
C LYS A 121 -7.56 25.38 26.49
N TYR A 122 -8.41 25.55 25.49
CA TYR A 122 -8.24 25.04 24.11
C TYR A 122 -8.04 23.52 24.03
N THR A 123 -8.62 22.80 24.97
CA THR A 123 -8.56 21.33 25.05
C THR A 123 -9.81 20.63 24.54
N SER A 124 -10.83 21.40 24.13
CA SER A 124 -12.10 20.85 23.65
C SER A 124 -11.95 20.01 22.38
N HIS A 125 -12.96 19.21 22.08
CA HIS A 125 -13.00 18.34 20.91
C HIS A 125 -12.89 19.09 19.60
N GLU A 126 -13.55 20.24 19.50
CA GLU A 126 -13.53 21.11 18.34
C GLU A 126 -12.11 21.63 18.10
N ASN A 127 -11.44 22.12 19.15
CA ASN A 127 -10.06 22.59 19.08
C ASN A 127 -9.10 21.47 18.68
N GLN A 128 -9.26 20.25 19.26
CA GLN A 128 -8.44 19.08 18.87
C GLN A 128 -8.63 18.75 17.38
N ASN A 129 -9.85 18.76 16.86
CA ASN A 129 -10.13 18.47 15.45
C ASN A 129 -9.59 19.57 14.54
N GLU A 130 -9.73 20.85 14.92
CA GLU A 130 -9.20 21.99 14.16
C GLU A 130 -7.66 21.92 14.09
N ILE A 131 -7.00 21.66 15.21
CA ILE A 131 -5.55 21.49 15.25
C ILE A 131 -5.09 20.30 14.38
N LEU A 132 -5.77 19.14 14.49
CA LEU A 132 -5.50 17.99 13.62
C LEU A 132 -5.60 18.33 12.15
N LYS A 133 -6.66 19.08 11.76
CA LYS A 133 -6.88 19.52 10.39
C LYS A 133 -5.76 20.45 9.91
N LEU A 134 -5.37 21.43 10.71
CA LEU A 134 -4.28 22.37 10.37
C LEU A 134 -2.94 21.63 10.20
N MET A 135 -2.63 20.68 11.09
CA MET A 135 -1.42 19.87 10.98
C MET A 135 -1.44 18.97 9.73
N ALA A 136 -2.57 18.29 9.47
CA ALA A 136 -2.72 17.45 8.28
C ALA A 136 -2.62 18.28 6.99
N ASN A 137 -3.22 19.49 6.97
CA ASN A 137 -3.11 20.40 5.82
C ASN A 137 -1.69 20.85 5.57
N GLN A 138 -0.88 21.08 6.61
CA GLN A 138 0.51 21.45 6.45
C GLN A 138 1.31 20.30 5.81
N VAL A 139 1.13 19.06 6.29
CA VAL A 139 1.75 17.87 5.69
C VAL A 139 1.32 17.70 4.24
N LEU A 140 0.02 17.76 3.97
CA LEU A 140 -0.50 17.64 2.59
C LEU A 140 -0.01 18.77 1.67
N THR A 141 0.19 19.98 2.20
CA THR A 141 0.73 21.10 1.42
C THR A 141 2.16 20.83 1.00
N GLU A 142 3.01 20.28 1.89
CA GLU A 142 4.38 19.92 1.57
C GLU A 142 4.45 18.83 0.50
N ILE A 143 3.69 17.74 0.68
CA ILE A 143 3.59 16.65 -0.30
C ILE A 143 3.09 17.18 -1.65
N SER A 144 2.07 18.04 -1.63
CA SER A 144 1.52 18.64 -2.86
C SER A 144 2.56 19.54 -3.57
N ASN A 145 3.41 20.24 -2.82
CA ASN A 145 4.48 21.04 -3.41
C ASN A 145 5.53 20.17 -4.07
N LEU A 146 5.95 19.07 -3.42
CA LEU A 146 6.88 18.10 -4.02
C LEU A 146 6.30 17.52 -5.31
N LEU A 147 5.03 17.13 -5.28
CA LEU A 147 4.35 16.53 -6.43
C LEU A 147 4.16 17.52 -7.60
N ARG A 148 3.80 18.77 -7.32
CA ARG A 148 3.67 19.83 -8.35
C ARG A 148 4.99 20.18 -9.03
N ASN A 149 6.09 20.13 -8.27
CA ASN A 149 7.43 20.41 -8.77
C ASN A 149 8.05 19.22 -9.53
N SER A 150 7.43 18.03 -9.45
CA SER A 150 7.88 16.87 -10.23
C SER A 150 7.54 17.04 -11.71
N ASP A 151 8.42 16.53 -12.59
CA ASP A 151 8.17 16.50 -14.04
C ASP A 151 6.96 15.64 -14.36
N PHE A 152 6.89 14.45 -13.73
CA PHE A 152 5.87 13.44 -13.92
C PHE A 152 5.38 12.90 -12.59
N TYR A 153 4.16 12.36 -12.61
CA TYR A 153 3.59 11.60 -11.49
C TYR A 153 2.77 10.41 -11.98
N ALA A 154 2.54 9.44 -11.11
CA ALA A 154 1.60 8.35 -11.32
C ALA A 154 0.53 8.32 -10.23
N ILE A 155 -0.62 7.76 -10.57
CA ILE A 155 -1.79 7.63 -9.70
C ILE A 155 -1.93 6.18 -9.28
N MET A 156 -2.13 5.97 -7.98
CA MET A 156 -2.40 4.66 -7.40
C MET A 156 -3.70 4.76 -6.59
N VAL A 157 -4.67 3.92 -6.92
CA VAL A 157 -5.97 3.88 -6.23
C VAL A 157 -6.27 2.44 -5.81
N ASP A 158 -6.92 2.31 -4.65
CA ASP A 158 -7.41 1.03 -4.14
C ASP A 158 -8.63 1.26 -3.25
N GLU A 159 -9.47 0.26 -3.07
CA GLU A 159 -10.71 0.37 -2.32
C GLU A 159 -10.87 -0.77 -1.30
N THR A 160 -11.46 -0.45 -0.15
CA THR A 160 -11.74 -1.44 0.89
C THR A 160 -12.90 -1.00 1.77
N PRO A 161 -13.78 -1.93 2.20
CA PRO A 161 -14.73 -1.63 3.25
C PRO A 161 -14.02 -1.45 4.60
N ASP A 162 -14.36 -0.38 5.32
CA ASP A 162 -13.89 -0.17 6.68
C ASP A 162 -14.70 -0.99 7.72
N LEU A 163 -14.29 -0.95 9.00
CA LEU A 163 -14.99 -1.65 10.09
C LEU A 163 -16.43 -1.17 10.32
N SER A 164 -16.88 -0.08 9.68
CA SER A 164 -18.25 0.42 9.71
C SER A 164 -19.02 0.08 8.44
N SER A 165 -18.49 -0.83 7.61
CA SER A 165 -19.04 -1.22 6.30
C SER A 165 -19.21 -0.05 5.34
N LYS A 166 -18.35 0.97 5.46
CA LYS A 166 -18.29 2.09 4.51
C LYS A 166 -17.14 1.86 3.56
N GLU A 167 -17.41 2.01 2.26
CA GLU A 167 -16.39 1.88 1.24
C GLU A 167 -15.44 3.07 1.30
N GLN A 168 -14.14 2.79 1.39
CA GLN A 168 -13.06 3.76 1.47
C GLN A 168 -12.12 3.58 0.29
N ALA A 169 -12.03 4.59 -0.57
CA ALA A 169 -11.03 4.65 -1.62
C ALA A 169 -9.77 5.37 -1.10
N VAL A 170 -8.62 4.77 -1.29
CA VAL A 170 -7.30 5.36 -1.03
C VAL A 170 -6.75 5.93 -2.31
N ILE A 171 -6.22 7.14 -2.25
CA ILE A 171 -5.42 7.72 -3.33
C ILE A 171 -4.00 7.94 -2.85
N CYS A 172 -3.05 7.39 -3.60
CA CYS A 172 -1.62 7.63 -3.45
C CYS A 172 -1.06 8.18 -4.76
N PHE A 173 -0.02 8.99 -4.65
CA PHE A 173 0.73 9.46 -5.80
C PHE A 173 2.17 8.97 -5.71
N ARG A 174 2.72 8.60 -6.88
CA ARG A 174 4.13 8.28 -7.03
C ARG A 174 4.80 9.38 -7.83
N SER A 175 5.95 9.85 -7.37
CA SER A 175 6.77 10.86 -8.03
C SER A 175 8.25 10.55 -7.88
N VAL A 176 9.08 11.23 -8.67
CA VAL A 176 10.53 11.08 -8.68
C VAL A 176 11.18 12.45 -8.65
N ASN A 177 12.07 12.67 -7.70
CA ASN A 177 12.80 13.94 -7.57
C ASN A 177 14.02 14.02 -8.52
N ASP A 178 14.74 15.15 -8.50
CA ASP A 178 15.92 15.37 -9.34
C ASP A 178 17.11 14.45 -9.00
N LYS A 179 17.10 13.83 -7.82
CA LYS A 179 18.10 12.84 -7.39
C LYS A 179 17.72 11.40 -7.75
N LEU A 180 16.66 11.21 -8.54
CA LEU A 180 16.07 9.92 -8.89
C LEU A 180 15.52 9.12 -7.68
N GLU A 181 15.22 9.80 -6.58
CA GLU A 181 14.58 9.18 -5.44
C GLU A 181 13.07 9.08 -5.68
N VAL A 182 12.53 7.88 -5.52
CA VAL A 182 11.11 7.58 -5.68
C VAL A 182 10.38 7.83 -4.37
N SER A 183 9.27 8.57 -4.44
CA SER A 183 8.31 8.75 -3.35
C SER A 183 6.95 8.19 -3.73
N GLU A 184 6.31 7.49 -2.81
CA GLU A 184 4.91 7.07 -2.90
C GLU A 184 4.18 7.61 -1.68
N ASP A 185 3.35 8.62 -1.91
CA ASP A 185 2.73 9.39 -0.86
C ASP A 185 1.22 9.13 -0.78
N PHE A 186 0.75 8.75 0.42
CA PHE A 186 -0.66 8.66 0.76
C PHE A 186 -1.26 10.06 0.80
N TYR A 187 -2.28 10.31 0.00
CA TYR A 187 -2.91 11.62 -0.06
C TYR A 187 -4.20 11.70 0.74
N GLY A 188 -4.97 10.63 0.75
CA GLY A 188 -6.20 10.61 1.53
C GLY A 188 -7.06 9.37 1.34
N LEU A 189 -8.06 9.31 2.23
CA LEU A 189 -9.18 8.37 2.20
C LEU A 189 -10.44 9.12 1.79
N TYR A 190 -11.16 8.57 0.84
CA TYR A 190 -12.43 9.11 0.35
C TYR A 190 -13.51 8.06 0.58
N GLN A 191 -14.52 8.43 1.37
CA GLN A 191 -15.73 7.62 1.46
C GLN A 191 -16.45 7.72 0.13
N VAL A 192 -16.69 6.58 -0.52
CA VAL A 192 -17.43 6.47 -1.77
C VAL A 192 -18.73 5.70 -1.51
N ASP A 193 -19.84 6.21 -2.07
CA ASP A 193 -21.13 5.54 -1.96
C ASP A 193 -21.32 4.48 -3.06
N SER A 194 -20.48 4.54 -4.08
CA SER A 194 -20.48 3.62 -5.22
C SER A 194 -19.06 3.43 -5.73
N THR A 195 -18.71 2.20 -6.02
CA THR A 195 -17.42 1.82 -6.63
C THR A 195 -17.49 1.78 -8.17
N LYS A 196 -18.51 2.40 -8.79
CA LYS A 196 -18.58 2.49 -10.25
C LYS A 196 -17.43 3.33 -10.79
N SER A 197 -16.97 2.98 -11.97
CA SER A 197 -15.84 3.63 -12.64
C SER A 197 -16.01 5.14 -12.80
N ASP A 198 -17.22 5.62 -13.07
CA ASP A 198 -17.49 7.05 -13.25
C ASP A 198 -17.36 7.82 -11.92
N ASP A 199 -17.84 7.24 -10.82
CA ASP A 199 -17.72 7.84 -9.49
C ASP A 199 -16.25 7.88 -9.03
N MET A 200 -15.51 6.82 -9.29
CA MET A 200 -14.06 6.75 -9.03
C MET A 200 -13.28 7.77 -9.87
N PHE A 201 -13.65 7.92 -11.15
CA PHE A 201 -13.04 8.90 -12.03
C PHE A 201 -13.31 10.34 -11.57
N GLN A 202 -14.55 10.65 -11.20
CA GLN A 202 -14.90 11.98 -10.65
C GLN A 202 -14.13 12.29 -9.37
N MET A 203 -13.99 11.29 -8.49
CA MET A 203 -13.18 11.42 -7.27
C MET A 203 -11.71 11.75 -7.60
N VAL A 204 -11.10 11.03 -8.54
CA VAL A 204 -9.71 11.29 -8.96
C VAL A 204 -9.60 12.71 -9.56
N GLN A 205 -10.53 13.11 -10.42
CA GLN A 205 -10.54 14.47 -10.99
C GLN A 205 -10.66 15.55 -9.92
N ASP A 206 -11.54 15.37 -8.93
CA ASP A 206 -11.70 16.30 -7.82
C ASP A 206 -10.40 16.42 -7.01
N VAL A 207 -9.71 15.31 -6.76
CA VAL A 207 -8.41 15.31 -6.08
C VAL A 207 -7.35 16.05 -6.90
N LEU A 208 -7.22 15.77 -8.19
CA LEU A 208 -6.27 16.46 -9.06
C LEU A 208 -6.54 17.98 -9.11
N LEU A 209 -7.82 18.37 -9.16
CA LEU A 209 -8.21 19.77 -9.14
C LEU A 209 -7.81 20.46 -7.83
N ARG A 210 -8.10 19.84 -6.68
CA ARG A 210 -7.73 20.38 -5.35
C ARG A 210 -6.21 20.52 -5.19
N LEU A 211 -5.45 19.60 -5.79
CA LEU A 211 -3.99 19.62 -5.77
C LEU A 211 -3.38 20.58 -6.78
N ASN A 212 -4.20 21.15 -7.66
CA ASN A 212 -3.73 21.88 -8.84
C ASN A 212 -2.71 21.07 -9.67
N LEU A 213 -2.98 19.77 -9.86
CA LEU A 213 -2.18 18.89 -10.69
C LEU A 213 -2.74 18.80 -12.11
N GLN A 214 -1.87 18.96 -13.07
CA GLN A 214 -2.23 18.82 -14.48
C GLN A 214 -2.21 17.35 -14.87
N ILE A 215 -3.32 16.85 -15.40
CA ILE A 215 -3.41 15.46 -15.89
C ILE A 215 -2.36 15.18 -16.99
N SER A 216 -1.97 16.19 -17.74
CA SER A 216 -0.92 16.12 -18.78
C SER A 216 0.46 15.73 -18.25
N LYS A 217 0.70 15.78 -16.93
CA LYS A 217 1.93 15.28 -16.28
C LYS A 217 1.79 13.85 -15.75
N CYS A 218 0.59 13.26 -15.80
CA CYS A 218 0.39 11.87 -15.38
C CYS A 218 1.01 10.93 -16.41
N ARG A 219 1.87 9.99 -15.96
CA ARG A 219 2.53 9.02 -16.86
C ARG A 219 2.27 7.58 -16.47
N GLY A 220 1.73 7.34 -15.28
CA GLY A 220 1.46 6.01 -14.79
C GLY A 220 0.17 5.91 -14.00
N GLN A 221 -0.42 4.72 -14.02
CA GLN A 221 -1.58 4.34 -13.23
C GLN A 221 -1.38 2.90 -12.74
N CYS A 222 -1.67 2.63 -11.46
CA CYS A 222 -1.61 1.27 -10.93
C CYS A 222 -2.82 1.00 -10.02
N TYR A 223 -3.62 0.02 -10.43
CA TYR A 223 -4.83 -0.42 -9.73
C TYR A 223 -4.88 -1.95 -9.72
N ASP A 224 -5.85 -2.49 -9.02
CA ASP A 224 -6.22 -3.90 -9.15
C ASP A 224 -6.88 -4.20 -10.52
N GLY A 225 -7.13 -5.47 -10.80
CA GLY A 225 -7.76 -5.92 -12.05
C GLY A 225 -9.27 -5.88 -12.04
N ALA A 226 -9.92 -5.23 -11.08
CA ALA A 226 -11.36 -5.11 -11.01
C ALA A 226 -11.93 -4.37 -12.24
N ARG A 227 -13.13 -4.74 -12.72
CA ARG A 227 -13.71 -4.19 -13.95
C ARG A 227 -13.97 -2.69 -13.90
N ASN A 228 -14.29 -2.15 -12.74
CA ASN A 228 -14.45 -0.71 -12.51
C ASN A 228 -13.13 0.04 -12.66
N MET A 229 -12.00 -0.58 -12.35
CA MET A 229 -10.65 -0.02 -12.46
C MET A 229 -10.03 -0.25 -13.84
N SER A 230 -10.00 -1.50 -14.32
CA SER A 230 -9.25 -1.92 -15.51
C SER A 230 -10.10 -2.16 -16.77
N GLY A 231 -11.42 -2.00 -16.69
CA GLY A 231 -12.33 -2.31 -17.82
C GLY A 231 -11.99 -1.54 -19.09
N CYS A 232 -11.79 -2.24 -20.21
CA CYS A 232 -11.32 -1.67 -21.48
C CYS A 232 -12.29 -0.66 -22.11
N LEU A 233 -13.60 -0.71 -21.80
CA LEU A 233 -14.57 0.22 -22.34
C LEU A 233 -14.72 1.49 -21.51
N ASN A 234 -14.81 1.37 -20.18
CA ASN A 234 -15.09 2.51 -19.31
C ASN A 234 -14.49 2.37 -17.90
N GLY A 235 -13.46 1.55 -17.70
CA GLY A 235 -12.75 1.49 -16.43
C GLY A 235 -12.02 2.80 -16.12
N LEU A 236 -11.69 3.02 -14.84
CA LEU A 236 -10.96 4.21 -14.39
C LEU A 236 -9.70 4.46 -15.24
N ALA A 237 -8.92 3.39 -15.50
CA ALA A 237 -7.71 3.46 -16.31
C ALA A 237 -7.98 4.00 -17.70
N THR A 238 -9.03 3.49 -18.34
CA THR A 238 -9.42 3.89 -19.71
C THR A 238 -9.91 5.34 -19.74
N GLN A 239 -10.66 5.78 -18.73
CA GLN A 239 -11.13 7.16 -18.64
C GLN A 239 -9.98 8.16 -18.47
N ILE A 240 -8.97 7.85 -17.66
CA ILE A 240 -7.76 8.66 -17.51
C ILE A 240 -6.95 8.66 -18.80
N GLN A 241 -6.77 7.51 -19.47
CA GLN A 241 -6.04 7.42 -20.75
C GLN A 241 -6.71 8.16 -21.90
N ARG A 242 -8.02 8.38 -21.86
CA ARG A 242 -8.71 9.26 -22.85
C ARG A 242 -8.28 10.72 -22.69
N LEU A 243 -7.94 11.17 -21.48
CA LEU A 243 -7.47 12.53 -21.22
C LEU A 243 -5.96 12.66 -21.44
N GLU A 244 -5.19 11.63 -21.06
CA GLU A 244 -3.74 11.58 -21.22
C GLU A 244 -3.30 10.17 -21.63
N LYS A 245 -3.03 10.00 -22.92
CA LYS A 245 -2.66 8.69 -23.51
C LYS A 245 -1.38 8.09 -22.95
N ARG A 246 -0.47 8.95 -22.45
CA ARG A 246 0.83 8.55 -21.88
C ARG A 246 0.71 8.09 -20.42
N ALA A 247 -0.47 8.23 -19.79
CA ALA A 247 -0.74 7.67 -18.47
C ALA A 247 -0.96 6.16 -18.59
N LEU A 248 0.13 5.41 -18.71
CA LEU A 248 0.08 3.96 -18.92
C LEU A 248 -0.50 3.25 -17.69
N TYR A 249 -1.40 2.31 -17.94
CA TYR A 249 -1.96 1.47 -16.89
C TYR A 249 -1.14 0.19 -16.71
N ILE A 250 -0.74 -0.08 -15.47
CA ILE A 250 -0.15 -1.35 -15.03
C ILE A 250 -1.07 -1.98 -13.98
N HIS A 251 -1.52 -3.19 -14.26
CA HIS A 251 -2.19 -4.00 -13.25
C HIS A 251 -1.20 -4.35 -12.14
N CYS A 252 -1.54 -4.05 -10.89
CA CYS A 252 -0.69 -4.31 -9.73
C CYS A 252 -0.10 -5.73 -9.76
N TYR A 253 1.22 -5.83 -9.81
CA TYR A 253 1.90 -7.14 -9.91
C TYR A 253 1.66 -8.04 -8.70
N GLY A 254 1.54 -7.47 -7.51
CA GLY A 254 1.16 -8.23 -6.33
C GLY A 254 -0.22 -8.88 -6.48
N HIS A 255 -1.19 -8.11 -7.00
CA HIS A 255 -2.54 -8.63 -7.27
C HIS A 255 -2.54 -9.63 -8.44
N SER A 256 -1.80 -9.36 -9.52
CA SER A 256 -1.63 -10.27 -10.66
C SER A 256 -1.06 -11.63 -10.24
N LEU A 257 -0.02 -11.63 -9.39
CA LEU A 257 0.55 -12.85 -8.82
C LEU A 257 -0.48 -13.62 -7.97
N ASN A 258 -1.21 -12.91 -7.12
CA ASN A 258 -2.27 -13.49 -6.29
C ASN A 258 -3.35 -14.19 -7.13
N LEU A 259 -3.81 -13.54 -8.20
CA LEU A 259 -4.79 -14.11 -9.12
C LEU A 259 -4.22 -15.32 -9.85
N GLY A 260 -2.98 -15.26 -10.35
CA GLY A 260 -2.34 -16.40 -11.03
C GLY A 260 -2.23 -17.63 -10.10
N CYS A 261 -1.80 -17.44 -8.87
CA CYS A 261 -1.77 -18.51 -7.87
C CYS A 261 -3.17 -19.05 -7.55
N ALA A 262 -4.19 -18.17 -7.42
CA ALA A 262 -5.56 -18.58 -7.14
C ALA A 262 -6.15 -19.42 -8.26
N ASP A 263 -5.92 -19.00 -9.52
CA ASP A 263 -6.41 -19.72 -10.71
C ASP A 263 -5.73 -21.10 -10.81
N ALA A 264 -4.41 -21.19 -10.57
CA ALA A 264 -3.69 -22.46 -10.55
C ALA A 264 -4.23 -23.42 -9.48
N ILE A 265 -4.40 -22.94 -8.24
CA ILE A 265 -4.91 -23.75 -7.13
C ILE A 265 -6.34 -24.25 -7.42
N LYS A 266 -7.20 -23.39 -7.98
CA LYS A 266 -8.59 -23.74 -8.30
C LYS A 266 -8.68 -24.91 -9.28
N GLU A 267 -7.76 -25.00 -10.22
CA GLU A 267 -7.73 -26.05 -11.23
C GLU A 267 -7.12 -27.37 -10.77
N ILE A 268 -6.45 -27.39 -9.61
CA ILE A 268 -5.78 -28.58 -9.08
C ILE A 268 -6.51 -29.02 -7.80
N PRO A 269 -7.36 -30.07 -7.88
CA PRO A 269 -8.18 -30.51 -6.75
C PRO A 269 -7.38 -30.78 -5.47
N LEU A 270 -6.20 -31.39 -5.59
CA LEU A 270 -5.33 -31.66 -4.45
C LEU A 270 -4.95 -30.38 -3.74
N LEU A 271 -4.42 -29.38 -4.44
CA LEU A 271 -3.99 -28.11 -3.82
C LEU A 271 -5.15 -27.33 -3.21
N ARG A 272 -6.29 -27.29 -3.90
CA ARG A 272 -7.50 -26.64 -3.39
C ARG A 272 -7.94 -27.28 -2.09
N ASN A 273 -8.10 -28.61 -2.06
CA ASN A 273 -8.52 -29.34 -0.88
C ASN A 273 -7.51 -29.15 0.27
N THR A 274 -6.21 -29.19 -0.03
CA THR A 274 -5.15 -28.97 0.97
C THR A 274 -5.26 -27.60 1.63
N LEU A 275 -5.52 -26.53 0.87
CA LEU A 275 -5.68 -25.19 1.46
C LEU A 275 -6.97 -25.06 2.26
N ASP A 276 -8.05 -25.70 1.82
CA ASP A 276 -9.30 -25.74 2.57
C ASP A 276 -9.10 -26.47 3.92
N TYR A 277 -8.38 -27.59 3.92
CA TYR A 277 -7.99 -28.31 5.14
C TYR A 277 -7.06 -27.49 6.04
N ALA A 278 -6.07 -26.81 5.47
CA ALA A 278 -5.19 -25.93 6.24
C ALA A 278 -5.98 -24.86 7.00
N HIS A 279 -6.98 -24.28 6.34
CA HIS A 279 -7.88 -23.31 6.94
C HIS A 279 -8.74 -23.96 8.05
N GLU A 280 -9.34 -25.11 7.76
CA GLU A 280 -10.18 -25.84 8.71
C GLU A 280 -9.41 -26.23 9.98
N ILE A 281 -8.24 -26.86 9.84
CA ILE A 281 -7.36 -27.27 10.95
C ILE A 281 -7.02 -26.07 11.83
N THR A 282 -6.48 -25.02 11.23
CA THR A 282 -5.97 -23.86 11.97
C THR A 282 -7.09 -23.06 12.63
N HIS A 283 -8.23 -22.93 11.95
CA HIS A 283 -9.41 -22.25 12.48
C HIS A 283 -10.04 -23.07 13.61
N PHE A 284 -10.19 -24.38 13.43
CA PHE A 284 -10.84 -25.26 14.41
C PHE A 284 -10.08 -25.28 15.74
N ILE A 285 -8.75 -25.35 15.73
CA ILE A 285 -7.94 -25.28 16.95
C ILE A 285 -8.08 -23.91 17.63
N LYS A 286 -7.93 -22.83 16.87
CA LYS A 286 -7.96 -21.46 17.44
C LYS A 286 -9.34 -20.98 17.86
N ALA A 287 -10.41 -21.57 17.34
CA ALA A 287 -11.79 -21.22 17.71
C ALA A 287 -12.16 -21.66 19.16
N SER A 288 -11.37 -22.53 19.80
CA SER A 288 -11.62 -22.97 21.16
C SER A 288 -10.38 -22.80 22.04
N PRO A 289 -10.48 -22.02 23.13
CA PRO A 289 -9.39 -21.88 24.10
C PRO A 289 -8.94 -23.24 24.67
N LYS A 290 -9.86 -24.19 24.87
CA LYS A 290 -9.57 -25.54 25.39
C LYS A 290 -8.69 -26.30 24.39
N ARG A 291 -9.07 -26.36 23.09
CA ARG A 291 -8.29 -27.05 22.06
C ARG A 291 -6.93 -26.41 21.85
N PHE A 292 -6.88 -25.08 21.87
CA PHE A 292 -5.63 -24.36 21.76
C PHE A 292 -4.70 -24.58 22.96
N ALA A 293 -5.23 -24.73 24.16
CA ALA A 293 -4.46 -25.07 25.35
C ALA A 293 -3.87 -26.49 25.29
N ILE A 294 -4.63 -27.49 24.79
CA ILE A 294 -4.14 -28.86 24.55
C ILE A 294 -2.96 -28.83 23.56
N PHE A 295 -3.15 -28.17 22.42
CA PHE A 295 -2.08 -28.02 21.44
C PHE A 295 -0.80 -27.38 22.02
N ASN A 296 -0.94 -26.29 22.79
CA ASN A 296 0.21 -25.63 23.38
C ASN A 296 0.92 -26.50 24.43
N ARG A 297 0.18 -27.29 25.19
CA ARG A 297 0.74 -28.24 26.16
C ARG A 297 1.56 -29.33 25.47
N LEU A 298 0.96 -30.03 24.48
CA LEU A 298 1.65 -31.08 23.73
C LEU A 298 2.87 -30.54 22.98
N LYS A 299 2.77 -29.32 22.45
CA LYS A 299 3.90 -28.64 21.82
C LYS A 299 5.07 -28.45 22.80
N GLN A 300 4.81 -27.99 24.03
CA GLN A 300 5.84 -27.77 25.04
C GLN A 300 6.49 -29.07 25.50
N GLU A 301 5.75 -30.17 25.53
CA GLU A 301 6.26 -31.51 25.88
C GLU A 301 7.28 -32.05 24.86
N ILE A 302 7.13 -31.68 23.57
CA ILE A 302 7.97 -32.20 22.48
C ILE A 302 9.14 -31.24 22.17
N SER A 303 8.91 -29.94 22.06
CA SER A 303 9.94 -28.90 21.80
C SER A 303 9.39 -27.51 21.95
N ASP A 304 10.10 -26.65 22.69
CA ASP A 304 9.78 -25.21 22.82
C ASP A 304 10.16 -24.38 21.57
N GLU A 305 10.97 -24.94 20.66
CA GLU A 305 11.48 -24.24 19.49
C GLU A 305 10.50 -24.21 18.29
N ASN A 306 9.45 -25.02 18.30
CA ASN A 306 8.52 -25.10 17.20
C ASN A 306 7.65 -23.81 17.08
N ILE A 307 7.55 -23.31 15.86
CA ILE A 307 6.70 -22.16 15.54
C ILE A 307 5.23 -22.52 15.79
N GLY A 308 4.51 -21.71 16.56
CA GLY A 308 3.08 -21.91 16.81
C GLY A 308 2.24 -21.83 15.53
N ILE A 309 1.05 -22.46 15.54
CA ILE A 309 0.14 -22.50 14.37
C ILE A 309 -0.22 -21.09 13.89
N ARG A 310 -0.07 -20.84 12.59
CA ARG A 310 -0.51 -19.65 11.90
C ARG A 310 -1.80 -19.91 11.13
N VAL A 311 -2.83 -19.07 11.30
CA VAL A 311 -4.09 -19.18 10.54
C VAL A 311 -3.82 -18.80 9.08
N LEU A 312 -4.33 -19.63 8.18
CA LEU A 312 -4.31 -19.34 6.75
C LEU A 312 -5.20 -18.13 6.46
N CYS A 313 -4.61 -17.07 5.93
CA CYS A 313 -5.33 -15.87 5.55
C CYS A 313 -5.72 -15.93 4.07
N ASN A 314 -7.01 -15.90 3.78
CA ASN A 314 -7.49 -16.01 2.40
C ASN A 314 -7.18 -14.78 1.55
N THR A 315 -6.99 -13.61 2.17
CA THR A 315 -6.76 -12.32 1.49
C THR A 315 -5.29 -11.91 1.41
N ARG A 316 -4.39 -12.52 2.19
CA ARG A 316 -2.95 -12.22 2.18
C ARG A 316 -2.15 -13.44 1.76
N TRP A 317 -1.66 -13.41 0.53
CA TRP A 317 -0.90 -14.50 -0.06
C TRP A 317 0.47 -14.72 0.57
N THR A 318 1.13 -13.67 1.04
CA THR A 318 2.44 -13.72 1.72
C THR A 318 2.46 -14.50 3.04
N VAL A 319 1.33 -15.04 3.48
CA VAL A 319 1.20 -15.76 4.75
C VAL A 319 0.83 -17.24 4.54
N ARG A 320 0.56 -17.65 3.29
CA ARG A 320 0.10 -19.03 3.01
C ARG A 320 1.21 -20.06 3.17
N ALA A 321 2.40 -19.81 2.64
CA ALA A 321 3.52 -20.72 2.82
C ALA A 321 3.91 -20.84 4.30
N ASP A 322 3.95 -19.72 5.03
CA ASP A 322 4.23 -19.73 6.48
C ASP A 322 3.17 -20.51 7.28
N SER A 323 1.89 -20.46 6.85
CA SER A 323 0.80 -21.22 7.50
C SER A 323 0.98 -22.74 7.23
N LEU A 324 1.24 -23.13 5.98
CA LEU A 324 1.49 -24.52 5.61
C LEU A 324 2.74 -25.06 6.33
N GLU A 325 3.80 -24.27 6.40
CA GLU A 325 5.00 -24.62 7.15
C GLU A 325 4.72 -24.83 8.63
N SER A 326 3.89 -23.96 9.23
CA SER A 326 3.51 -24.13 10.64
C SER A 326 2.68 -25.39 10.89
N ILE A 327 1.88 -25.83 9.91
CA ILE A 327 1.13 -27.10 9.99
C ILE A 327 2.10 -28.29 9.87
N LEU A 328 2.97 -28.26 8.86
CA LEU A 328 3.92 -29.35 8.62
C LEU A 328 4.89 -29.55 9.79
N ASN A 329 5.42 -28.46 10.35
CA ASN A 329 6.33 -28.53 11.51
C ASN A 329 5.63 -29.04 12.81
N ASN A 330 4.31 -29.00 12.86
CA ASN A 330 3.53 -29.48 13.99
C ASN A 330 2.61 -30.65 13.64
N TYR A 331 2.89 -31.38 12.53
CA TYR A 331 1.92 -32.32 11.97
C TYR A 331 1.52 -33.43 12.95
N GLY A 332 2.51 -34.09 13.57
CA GLY A 332 2.26 -35.10 14.60
C GLY A 332 1.54 -34.53 15.83
N ILE A 333 2.03 -33.38 16.33
CA ILE A 333 1.39 -32.68 17.47
C ILE A 333 -0.07 -32.34 17.19
N LEU A 334 -0.40 -31.99 15.93
CA LEU A 334 -1.77 -31.71 15.51
C LEU A 334 -2.65 -32.97 15.55
N ILE A 335 -2.14 -34.11 15.08
CA ILE A 335 -2.84 -35.39 15.14
C ILE A 335 -3.12 -35.74 16.61
N ASP A 336 -2.09 -35.73 17.47
CA ASP A 336 -2.21 -36.01 18.89
C ASP A 336 -3.21 -35.05 19.58
N THR A 337 -3.16 -33.76 19.23
CA THR A 337 -4.11 -32.76 19.73
C THR A 337 -5.54 -33.09 19.37
N PHE A 338 -5.79 -33.52 18.12
CA PHE A 338 -7.12 -33.89 17.69
C PHE A 338 -7.61 -35.21 18.31
N GLU A 339 -6.73 -36.20 18.52
CA GLU A 339 -7.03 -37.45 19.17
C GLU A 339 -7.47 -37.20 20.65
N GLU A 340 -6.69 -36.40 21.38
CA GLU A 340 -7.08 -36.02 22.76
C GLU A 340 -8.39 -35.22 22.78
N CYS A 341 -8.56 -34.31 21.84
CA CYS A 341 -9.82 -33.56 21.71
C CYS A 341 -11.01 -34.45 21.36
N LEU A 342 -10.79 -35.57 20.65
CA LEU A 342 -11.85 -36.53 20.29
C LEU A 342 -12.34 -37.32 21.53
N GLU A 343 -11.42 -37.70 22.41
CA GLU A 343 -11.75 -38.37 23.67
C GLU A 343 -12.61 -37.47 24.58
N ASP A 344 -12.26 -36.22 24.68
CA ASP A 344 -12.93 -35.20 25.50
C ASP A 344 -14.24 -34.65 24.91
N ALA A 345 -14.52 -34.89 23.62
CA ALA A 345 -15.66 -34.30 22.95
C ALA A 345 -16.99 -34.99 23.33
N THR A 346 -17.91 -34.22 23.89
CA THR A 346 -19.28 -34.68 24.25
C THR A 346 -20.29 -34.40 23.13
N ASP A 347 -20.07 -33.38 22.31
CA ASP A 347 -20.93 -32.98 21.18
C ASP A 347 -20.66 -33.88 19.96
N SER A 348 -21.70 -34.51 19.44
CA SER A 348 -21.64 -35.42 18.29
C SER A 348 -21.14 -34.74 17.01
N LYS A 349 -21.50 -33.47 16.79
CA LYS A 349 -21.03 -32.70 15.63
C LYS A 349 -19.53 -32.40 15.73
N VAL A 350 -19.07 -32.01 16.90
CA VAL A 350 -17.65 -31.77 17.18
C VAL A 350 -16.86 -33.07 17.00
N ARG A 351 -17.35 -34.19 17.52
CA ARG A 351 -16.70 -35.51 17.31
C ARG A 351 -16.60 -35.88 15.83
N ALA A 352 -17.68 -35.70 15.08
CA ALA A 352 -17.69 -36.01 13.65
C ALA A 352 -16.68 -35.14 12.88
N THR A 353 -16.59 -33.85 13.21
CA THR A 353 -15.62 -32.92 12.61
C THR A 353 -14.17 -33.33 12.92
N ILE A 354 -13.86 -33.58 14.19
CA ILE A 354 -12.52 -34.02 14.63
C ILE A 354 -12.15 -35.33 13.94
N GLY A 355 -13.05 -36.33 13.95
CA GLY A 355 -12.82 -37.61 13.29
C GLY A 355 -12.54 -37.48 11.78
N GLY A 356 -13.26 -36.55 11.11
CA GLY A 356 -13.01 -36.22 9.71
C GLY A 356 -11.63 -35.60 9.49
N ILE A 357 -11.23 -34.67 10.36
CA ILE A 357 -9.89 -34.03 10.30
C ILE A 357 -8.79 -35.09 10.49
N ILE A 358 -8.88 -35.92 11.54
CA ILE A 358 -7.88 -36.98 11.81
C ILE A 358 -7.78 -37.94 10.62
N SER A 359 -8.93 -38.44 10.11
CA SER A 359 -8.97 -39.33 8.99
C SER A 359 -8.29 -38.77 7.76
N ASN A 360 -8.51 -37.46 7.45
CA ASN A 360 -7.85 -36.79 6.34
C ASN A 360 -6.36 -36.58 6.58
N MET A 361 -5.96 -36.16 7.79
CA MET A 361 -4.53 -35.95 8.11
C MET A 361 -3.73 -37.25 8.04
N LYS A 362 -4.31 -38.41 8.34
CA LYS A 362 -3.66 -39.72 8.25
C LYS A 362 -3.51 -40.23 6.81
N THR A 363 -4.05 -39.54 5.79
CA THR A 363 -3.90 -39.95 4.40
C THR A 363 -2.61 -39.42 3.78
N PHE A 364 -1.91 -40.26 3.00
CA PHE A 364 -0.74 -39.86 2.20
C PHE A 364 -1.04 -38.70 1.25
N GLU A 365 -2.23 -38.71 0.63
CA GLU A 365 -2.69 -37.67 -0.29
C GLU A 365 -2.70 -36.28 0.37
N SER A 366 -3.22 -36.16 1.60
CA SER A 366 -3.23 -34.89 2.35
C SER A 366 -1.82 -34.44 2.70
N TYR A 367 -0.98 -35.32 3.23
CA TYR A 367 0.39 -34.97 3.60
C TYR A 367 1.22 -34.52 2.39
N LEU A 368 1.16 -35.27 1.29
CA LEU A 368 1.81 -34.88 0.02
C LEU A 368 1.24 -33.55 -0.48
N GLY A 369 -0.06 -33.32 -0.36
CA GLY A 369 -0.70 -32.08 -0.72
C GLY A 369 -0.13 -30.88 0.05
N PHE A 370 0.06 -31.00 1.37
CA PHE A 370 0.67 -29.95 2.20
C PHE A 370 2.13 -29.67 1.78
N GLN A 371 2.94 -30.70 1.54
CA GLN A 371 4.32 -30.56 1.11
C GLN A 371 4.42 -29.93 -0.29
N LEU A 372 3.57 -30.35 -1.25
CA LEU A 372 3.52 -29.79 -2.59
C LEU A 372 3.06 -28.32 -2.58
N ALA A 373 1.99 -28.01 -1.82
CA ALA A 373 1.50 -26.65 -1.70
C ALA A 373 2.55 -25.73 -1.07
N LYS A 374 3.25 -26.17 -0.01
CA LYS A 374 4.37 -25.42 0.60
C LYS A 374 5.47 -25.18 -0.44
N ASN A 375 5.87 -26.20 -1.19
CA ASN A 375 6.93 -26.10 -2.18
C ASN A 375 6.63 -25.09 -3.29
N LEU A 376 5.41 -25.09 -3.82
CA LEU A 376 4.94 -24.17 -4.84
C LEU A 376 4.80 -22.73 -4.30
N LEU A 377 4.07 -22.57 -3.20
CA LEU A 377 3.71 -21.26 -2.68
C LEU A 377 4.88 -20.52 -2.03
N SER A 378 5.88 -21.22 -1.51
CA SER A 378 7.09 -20.57 -0.96
C SER A 378 7.83 -19.73 -2.00
N LYS A 379 7.87 -20.16 -3.27
CA LYS A 379 8.49 -19.38 -4.36
C LYS A 379 7.67 -18.14 -4.71
N CYS A 380 6.34 -18.30 -4.74
CA CYS A 380 5.43 -17.19 -4.97
C CYS A 380 5.47 -16.16 -3.82
N ASP A 381 5.65 -16.62 -2.57
CA ASP A 381 5.77 -15.73 -1.41
C ASP A 381 7.06 -14.90 -1.44
N ILE A 382 8.18 -15.48 -1.90
CA ILE A 382 9.44 -14.74 -2.10
C ILE A 382 9.21 -13.62 -3.11
N LEU A 383 8.61 -13.94 -4.27
CA LEU A 383 8.26 -12.93 -5.28
C LEU A 383 7.28 -11.89 -4.73
N SER A 384 6.23 -12.31 -4.03
CA SER A 384 5.24 -11.41 -3.44
C SER A 384 5.87 -10.42 -2.46
N LYS A 385 6.79 -10.88 -1.60
CA LYS A 385 7.53 -10.01 -0.67
C LYS A 385 8.44 -9.02 -1.41
N ALA A 386 9.10 -9.46 -2.47
CA ALA A 386 9.95 -8.60 -3.30
C ALA A 386 9.12 -7.52 -4.03
N LEU A 387 7.97 -7.89 -4.59
CA LEU A 387 7.06 -6.96 -5.27
C LEU A 387 6.45 -5.88 -4.34
N GLN A 388 6.45 -6.07 -3.03
CA GLN A 388 5.97 -5.07 -2.06
C GLN A 388 6.94 -3.92 -1.81
N ASN A 389 8.13 -3.91 -2.44
CA ASN A 389 9.07 -2.81 -2.32
C ASN A 389 8.56 -1.58 -3.12
N PRO A 390 8.31 -0.42 -2.48
CA PRO A 390 7.80 0.77 -3.16
C PRO A 390 8.79 1.40 -4.13
N LYS A 391 10.07 1.06 -4.03
CA LYS A 391 11.12 1.58 -4.94
C LYS A 391 11.26 0.76 -6.21
N LEU A 392 10.51 -0.34 -6.34
CA LEU A 392 10.58 -1.24 -7.48
C LEU A 392 10.07 -0.56 -8.75
N SER A 393 10.80 -0.69 -9.86
CA SER A 393 10.30 -0.31 -11.18
C SER A 393 9.44 -1.43 -11.78
N ALA A 394 8.60 -1.08 -12.76
CA ALA A 394 7.74 -2.06 -13.42
C ALA A 394 8.58 -3.17 -14.10
N ALA A 395 9.70 -2.83 -14.72
CA ALA A 395 10.55 -3.81 -15.36
C ALA A 395 11.33 -4.70 -14.37
N GLN A 396 11.80 -4.14 -13.26
CA GLN A 396 12.37 -4.97 -12.18
C GLN A 396 11.36 -5.99 -11.67
N GLY A 397 10.08 -5.60 -11.53
CA GLY A 397 9.00 -6.51 -11.16
C GLY A 397 8.80 -7.63 -12.18
N GLN A 398 8.83 -7.31 -13.48
CA GLN A 398 8.75 -8.30 -14.56
C GLN A 398 9.93 -9.28 -14.56
N ASN A 399 11.14 -8.76 -14.40
CA ASN A 399 12.34 -9.61 -14.34
C ASN A 399 12.32 -10.55 -13.13
N MET A 400 11.85 -10.09 -11.97
CA MET A 400 11.67 -10.95 -10.79
C MET A 400 10.62 -12.05 -11.04
N ALA A 401 9.51 -11.71 -11.71
CA ALA A 401 8.50 -12.70 -12.10
C ALA A 401 9.08 -13.72 -13.09
N LYS A 402 9.82 -13.29 -14.10
CA LYS A 402 10.50 -14.18 -15.07
C LYS A 402 11.47 -15.13 -14.36
N ASN A 403 12.33 -14.63 -13.49
CA ASN A 403 13.26 -15.46 -12.71
C ASN A 403 12.52 -16.49 -11.84
N THR A 404 11.38 -16.10 -11.26
CA THR A 404 10.54 -17.02 -10.47
C THR A 404 9.92 -18.11 -11.36
N ILE A 405 9.44 -17.75 -12.55
CA ILE A 405 8.92 -18.70 -13.54
C ILE A 405 10.01 -19.69 -13.96
N GLU A 406 11.23 -19.22 -14.25
CA GLU A 406 12.36 -20.07 -14.60
C GLU A 406 12.73 -21.03 -13.45
N ALA A 407 12.73 -20.55 -12.21
CA ALA A 407 12.95 -21.39 -11.04
C ALA A 407 11.85 -22.45 -10.88
N LEU A 408 10.57 -22.12 -11.12
CA LEU A 408 9.47 -23.07 -11.09
C LEU A 408 9.60 -24.12 -12.23
N ARG A 409 10.02 -23.69 -13.41
CA ARG A 409 10.29 -24.61 -14.54
C ARG A 409 11.43 -25.56 -14.25
N ALA A 410 12.51 -25.09 -13.64
CA ALA A 410 13.65 -25.93 -13.25
C ALA A 410 13.27 -26.98 -12.20
N MET A 411 12.24 -26.71 -11.38
CA MET A 411 11.71 -27.70 -10.43
C MET A 411 10.76 -28.72 -11.09
N ASN A 412 10.25 -28.43 -12.27
CA ASN A 412 9.32 -29.30 -13.01
C ASN A 412 10.07 -30.35 -13.82
N CYS A 413 10.87 -31.19 -13.17
CA CYS A 413 11.59 -32.27 -13.81
C CYS A 413 11.53 -33.57 -12.97
N ASP A 414 11.75 -34.70 -13.65
CA ASP A 414 11.67 -36.03 -13.05
C ASP A 414 12.59 -36.19 -11.85
N LEU A 415 13.81 -35.67 -11.94
CA LEU A 415 14.78 -35.76 -10.84
C LEU A 415 14.26 -35.06 -9.55
N LYS A 416 13.71 -33.88 -9.71
CA LYS A 416 13.13 -33.11 -8.59
C LYS A 416 11.86 -33.73 -8.03
N PHE A 417 11.09 -34.44 -8.88
CA PHE A 417 9.99 -35.24 -8.40
C PHE A 417 10.49 -36.45 -7.57
N GLU A 418 11.52 -37.13 -8.00
CA GLU A 418 12.07 -38.27 -7.24
C GLU A 418 12.57 -37.83 -5.86
N GLU A 419 13.36 -36.75 -5.78
CA GLU A 419 13.80 -36.16 -4.53
C GLU A 419 12.63 -35.80 -3.61
N PHE A 420 11.59 -35.18 -4.18
CA PHE A 420 10.36 -34.78 -3.47
C PHE A 420 9.61 -36.01 -2.96
N TRP A 421 9.44 -37.04 -3.82
CA TRP A 421 8.73 -38.25 -3.45
C TRP A 421 9.43 -39.03 -2.32
N GLU A 422 10.75 -39.19 -2.38
CA GLU A 422 11.54 -39.83 -1.35
C GLU A 422 11.46 -39.08 0.00
N HIS A 423 11.53 -37.75 -0.05
CA HIS A 423 11.39 -36.93 1.13
C HIS A 423 9.99 -37.10 1.77
N VAL A 424 8.93 -36.97 0.98
CA VAL A 424 7.54 -37.10 1.47
C VAL A 424 7.26 -38.49 1.99
N SER A 425 7.75 -39.55 1.30
CA SER A 425 7.56 -40.92 1.73
C SER A 425 8.26 -41.24 3.05
N ARG A 426 9.47 -40.72 3.27
CA ARG A 426 10.20 -40.86 4.53
C ARG A 426 9.47 -40.17 5.67
N GLU A 427 9.13 -38.91 5.53
CA GLU A 427 8.47 -38.13 6.58
C GLU A 427 7.04 -38.61 6.86
N SER A 428 6.31 -39.08 5.85
CA SER A 428 4.99 -39.67 6.07
C SER A 428 5.06 -40.92 6.96
N SER A 429 6.10 -41.74 6.81
CA SER A 429 6.30 -42.91 7.66
C SER A 429 6.66 -42.53 9.11
N GLU A 430 7.39 -41.41 9.33
CA GLU A 430 7.71 -40.92 10.67
C GLU A 430 6.45 -40.42 11.43
N HIS A 431 5.42 -40.00 10.71
CA HIS A 431 4.14 -39.54 11.26
C HIS A 431 3.03 -40.63 11.27
N GLU A 432 3.36 -41.87 11.02
CA GLU A 432 2.41 -43.00 10.97
C GLU A 432 1.23 -42.76 9.99
N ILE A 433 1.54 -42.13 8.84
CA ILE A 433 0.54 -41.83 7.80
C ILE A 433 0.38 -43.06 6.90
N ASP A 434 -0.87 -43.29 6.43
CA ASP A 434 -1.21 -44.37 5.53
C ASP A 434 -0.29 -44.46 4.29
N GLU A 435 -0.06 -45.65 3.78
CA GLU A 435 0.68 -45.83 2.52
C GLU A 435 -0.03 -45.22 1.32
N PRO A 436 0.71 -44.73 0.31
CA PRO A 436 0.09 -44.16 -0.89
C PRO A 436 -0.79 -45.18 -1.64
N PHE A 437 -1.98 -44.82 -1.96
CA PHE A 437 -2.92 -45.64 -2.73
C PHE A 437 -3.44 -44.92 -3.99
N LEU A 438 -3.90 -45.71 -4.98
CA LEU A 438 -4.53 -45.18 -6.18
C LEU A 438 -5.99 -44.84 -5.90
N PRO A 439 -6.43 -43.57 -6.11
CA PRO A 439 -7.82 -43.22 -5.98
C PRO A 439 -8.68 -44.01 -6.96
N ARG A 440 -9.87 -44.46 -6.52
CA ARG A 440 -10.82 -45.19 -7.35
C ARG A 440 -11.22 -44.37 -8.57
N GLN A 441 -10.88 -44.82 -9.78
CA GLN A 441 -11.24 -44.14 -11.01
C GLN A 441 -12.76 -44.17 -11.22
N ARG A 442 -13.38 -43.01 -11.37
CA ARG A 442 -14.78 -42.92 -11.82
C ARG A 442 -14.86 -43.36 -13.28
N LYS A 443 -15.45 -44.51 -13.55
CA LYS A 443 -15.73 -44.94 -14.95
C LYS A 443 -16.69 -43.94 -15.62
N ARG A 444 -16.27 -43.31 -16.71
CA ARG A 444 -17.18 -42.48 -17.51
C ARG A 444 -18.31 -43.38 -18.04
N PRO A 445 -19.58 -42.91 -18.04
CA PRO A 445 -20.64 -43.64 -18.65
C PRO A 445 -20.29 -43.95 -20.09
N LYS A 446 -20.61 -45.18 -20.59
CA LYS A 446 -20.26 -45.70 -21.92
C LYS A 446 -20.63 -44.75 -23.06
N ARG A 447 -21.71 -43.93 -22.90
CA ARG A 447 -22.23 -42.97 -23.89
C ARG A 447 -21.28 -41.74 -24.11
N PHE A 448 -20.23 -41.57 -23.31
CA PHE A 448 -19.25 -40.48 -23.42
C PHE A 448 -17.82 -41.00 -23.64
N GLN A 449 -17.66 -42.27 -24.02
CA GLN A 449 -16.39 -42.85 -24.42
C GLN A 449 -16.25 -42.64 -25.95
N SER A 450 -15.50 -41.61 -26.35
CA SER A 450 -15.02 -41.50 -27.72
C SER A 450 -13.74 -42.31 -27.88
N ASP A 451 -13.62 -43.10 -28.93
CA ASP A 451 -12.60 -44.11 -29.21
C ASP A 451 -11.14 -43.58 -29.35
N ASN A 452 -10.87 -42.32 -29.15
CA ASN A 452 -9.58 -41.69 -29.50
C ASN A 452 -8.83 -40.96 -28.39
N GLN A 453 -8.93 -41.37 -27.11
CA GLN A 453 -8.01 -40.87 -26.11
C GLN A 453 -7.32 -42.02 -25.36
N ASN A 454 -6.16 -42.48 -25.90
CA ASN A 454 -5.17 -43.31 -25.23
C ASN A 454 -4.39 -42.49 -24.21
N THR A 455 -5.02 -41.89 -23.22
CA THR A 455 -4.33 -41.47 -21.98
C THR A 455 -4.26 -42.71 -21.09
N SER A 456 -3.10 -43.39 -21.08
CA SER A 456 -2.87 -44.50 -20.18
C SER A 456 -3.09 -44.05 -18.74
N ALA A 457 -4.09 -44.62 -18.09
CA ALA A 457 -4.33 -44.35 -16.67
C ALA A 457 -3.08 -44.74 -15.86
N PRO A 458 -2.69 -43.95 -14.82
CA PRO A 458 -1.56 -44.27 -13.99
C PRO A 458 -1.72 -45.66 -13.37
N LYS A 459 -0.66 -46.47 -13.42
CA LYS A 459 -0.66 -47.86 -12.95
C LYS A 459 -0.26 -47.96 -11.48
N THR A 460 0.51 -47.00 -11.01
CA THR A 460 1.01 -46.95 -9.63
C THR A 460 0.64 -45.65 -8.94
N PRO A 461 0.53 -45.64 -7.59
CA PRO A 461 0.34 -44.39 -6.85
C PRO A 461 1.41 -43.34 -7.18
N LYS A 462 2.65 -43.71 -7.31
CA LYS A 462 3.75 -42.82 -7.65
C LYS A 462 3.55 -42.15 -9.01
N GLU A 463 3.14 -42.90 -10.04
CA GLU A 463 2.79 -42.29 -11.36
C GLU A 463 1.63 -41.32 -11.26
N HIS A 464 0.63 -41.61 -10.44
CA HIS A 464 -0.50 -40.72 -10.23
C HIS A 464 -0.06 -39.38 -9.62
N PHE A 465 0.70 -39.42 -8.54
CA PHE A 465 1.18 -38.22 -7.88
C PHE A 465 2.27 -37.50 -8.67
N LYS A 466 3.08 -38.21 -9.46
CA LYS A 466 4.01 -37.60 -10.42
C LYS A 466 3.28 -36.71 -11.43
N LYS A 467 2.17 -37.20 -11.99
CA LYS A 467 1.36 -36.39 -12.89
C LYS A 467 0.81 -35.13 -12.19
N ILE A 468 0.27 -35.26 -10.99
CA ILE A 468 -0.25 -34.11 -10.22
C ILE A 468 0.87 -33.09 -9.94
N TYR A 469 2.08 -33.56 -9.60
CA TYR A 469 3.25 -32.72 -9.38
C TYR A 469 3.56 -31.87 -10.62
N HIS A 470 3.74 -32.51 -11.78
CA HIS A 470 4.05 -31.83 -13.03
C HIS A 470 2.91 -30.87 -13.46
N ASP A 471 1.67 -31.34 -13.44
CA ASP A 471 0.49 -30.51 -13.75
C ASP A 471 0.40 -29.27 -12.85
N SER A 472 0.83 -29.37 -11.57
CA SER A 472 0.80 -28.27 -10.62
C SER A 472 1.82 -27.18 -10.98
N PHE A 473 3.06 -27.55 -11.29
CA PHE A 473 4.06 -26.60 -11.74
C PHE A 473 3.70 -25.97 -13.09
N GLU A 474 3.25 -26.76 -14.05
CA GLU A 474 2.88 -26.29 -15.38
C GLU A 474 1.75 -25.26 -15.33
N LYS A 475 0.69 -25.56 -14.60
CA LYS A 475 -0.44 -24.65 -14.44
C LYS A 475 -0.06 -23.37 -13.70
N LEU A 476 0.74 -23.48 -12.63
CA LEU A 476 1.19 -22.30 -11.89
C LEU A 476 2.02 -21.37 -12.78
N VAL A 477 2.98 -21.92 -13.52
CA VAL A 477 3.78 -21.17 -14.49
C VAL A 477 2.91 -20.50 -15.52
N LYS A 478 2.01 -21.26 -16.16
CA LYS A 478 1.08 -20.74 -17.18
C LYS A 478 0.26 -19.56 -16.67
N PHE A 479 -0.37 -19.68 -15.52
CA PHE A 479 -1.21 -18.60 -14.99
C PHE A 479 -0.42 -17.39 -14.54
N ILE A 480 0.81 -17.56 -14.01
CA ILE A 480 1.68 -16.43 -13.70
C ILE A 480 2.07 -15.72 -15.00
N GLU A 481 2.48 -16.43 -16.04
CA GLU A 481 2.83 -15.85 -17.34
C GLU A 481 1.66 -15.06 -17.94
N GLU A 482 0.45 -15.65 -17.99
CA GLU A 482 -0.74 -14.99 -18.51
C GLU A 482 -1.08 -13.69 -17.75
N ARG A 483 -0.87 -13.67 -16.43
CA ARG A 483 -1.16 -12.51 -15.57
C ARG A 483 -0.10 -11.41 -15.64
N PHE A 484 1.14 -11.75 -15.98
CA PHE A 484 2.22 -10.77 -16.13
C PHE A 484 2.37 -10.25 -17.57
N THR A 485 1.70 -10.82 -18.55
CA THR A 485 1.64 -10.28 -19.93
C THR A 485 0.60 -9.15 -19.98
N GLN A 486 1.08 -7.89 -19.94
CA GLN A 486 0.22 -6.70 -19.88
C GLN A 486 0.53 -5.77 -21.06
N VAL A 487 -0.52 -5.25 -21.73
CA VAL A 487 -0.39 -4.37 -22.90
C VAL A 487 0.35 -3.08 -22.58
N GLY A 488 0.08 -2.47 -21.42
CA GLY A 488 0.79 -1.25 -20.99
C GLY A 488 2.28 -1.44 -20.75
N PHE A 489 2.71 -2.67 -20.50
CA PHE A 489 4.12 -2.99 -20.27
C PHE A 489 4.96 -2.96 -21.56
N GLU A 490 4.40 -3.31 -22.71
CA GLU A 490 5.13 -3.28 -23.98
C GLU A 490 5.61 -1.85 -24.30
N THR A 491 4.73 -0.86 -24.12
CA THR A 491 5.12 0.57 -24.28
C THR A 491 6.19 0.99 -23.28
N TYR A 492 6.06 0.55 -22.03
CA TYR A 492 7.03 0.85 -20.98
C TYR A 492 8.40 0.20 -21.24
N LYS A 493 8.42 -1.01 -21.81
CA LYS A 493 9.65 -1.75 -22.12
C LYS A 493 10.58 -0.97 -23.06
N HIS A 494 10.03 -0.23 -24.02
CA HIS A 494 10.85 0.63 -24.89
C HIS A 494 11.62 1.71 -24.12
N LEU A 495 11.06 2.26 -23.05
CA LEU A 495 11.76 3.23 -22.19
C LEU A 495 12.98 2.61 -21.51
N GLU A 496 12.82 1.41 -20.94
CA GLU A 496 13.91 0.73 -20.25
C GLU A 496 14.93 0.17 -21.23
N ASN A 497 14.48 -0.42 -22.35
CA ASN A 497 15.38 -0.91 -23.40
C ASN A 497 16.23 0.22 -23.97
N LEU A 498 15.67 1.41 -24.16
CA LEU A 498 16.42 2.56 -24.66
C LEU A 498 17.68 2.82 -23.81
N ILE A 499 17.50 2.97 -22.50
CA ILE A 499 18.64 3.29 -21.61
C ILE A 499 19.58 2.08 -21.44
N LEU A 500 19.05 0.86 -21.43
CA LEU A 500 19.85 -0.37 -21.35
C LEU A 500 20.68 -0.60 -22.60
N ASN A 501 20.09 -0.45 -23.80
CA ASN A 501 20.80 -0.61 -25.07
C ASN A 501 21.93 0.42 -25.22
N VAL A 502 21.68 1.66 -24.80
CA VAL A 502 22.72 2.71 -24.76
C VAL A 502 23.86 2.30 -23.82
N ALA A 503 23.55 1.86 -22.59
CA ALA A 503 24.56 1.45 -21.61
C ALA A 503 25.35 0.21 -22.06
N GLN A 504 24.71 -0.70 -22.80
CA GLN A 504 25.31 -1.92 -23.36
C GLN A 504 25.98 -1.70 -24.72
N SER A 505 26.02 -0.46 -25.21
CA SER A 505 26.55 -0.12 -26.54
C SER A 505 25.92 -0.90 -27.69
N LYS A 506 24.64 -1.23 -27.56
CA LYS A 506 23.80 -1.88 -28.57
C LYS A 506 23.06 -0.83 -29.40
N ASP A 507 22.49 -1.26 -30.54
CA ASP A 507 21.61 -0.40 -31.31
C ASP A 507 20.34 -0.08 -30.52
N PHE A 508 20.03 1.20 -30.41
CA PHE A 508 18.87 1.74 -29.68
C PHE A 508 17.91 2.53 -30.57
N SER A 509 18.13 2.49 -31.88
CA SER A 509 17.41 3.33 -32.85
C SER A 509 15.89 3.10 -32.83
N GLU A 510 15.43 1.84 -32.74
CA GLU A 510 14.01 1.47 -32.70
C GLU A 510 13.35 2.03 -31.41
N ASP A 511 13.95 1.76 -30.24
CA ASP A 511 13.42 2.22 -28.97
C ASP A 511 13.44 3.76 -28.88
N PHE A 512 14.48 4.40 -29.44
CA PHE A 512 14.60 5.86 -29.48
C PHE A 512 13.48 6.50 -30.32
N GLU A 513 13.23 5.99 -31.54
CA GLU A 513 12.15 6.50 -32.39
C GLU A 513 10.78 6.29 -31.73
N PHE A 514 10.52 5.10 -31.16
CA PHE A 514 9.29 4.83 -30.43
C PHE A 514 9.07 5.79 -29.27
N VAL A 515 10.09 5.95 -28.40
CA VAL A 515 10.00 6.78 -27.19
C VAL A 515 9.81 8.25 -27.57
N THR A 516 10.58 8.76 -28.56
CA THR A 516 10.45 10.16 -28.97
C THR A 516 9.15 10.46 -29.73
N GLN A 517 8.54 9.47 -30.34
CA GLN A 517 7.23 9.62 -30.98
C GLN A 517 6.09 9.55 -29.94
N PHE A 518 6.11 8.56 -29.04
CA PHE A 518 5.06 8.37 -28.06
C PHE A 518 5.04 9.48 -26.98
N TYR A 519 6.23 9.96 -26.59
CA TYR A 519 6.44 11.01 -25.59
C TYR A 519 6.92 12.32 -26.23
N GLU A 520 6.47 12.65 -27.44
CA GLU A 520 6.93 13.78 -28.24
C GLU A 520 7.01 15.11 -27.47
N SER A 521 5.98 15.40 -26.63
CA SER A 521 5.97 16.65 -25.86
C SER A 521 6.83 16.64 -24.59
N ASP A 522 7.40 15.49 -24.21
CA ASP A 522 8.17 15.35 -22.98
C ASP A 522 9.68 15.53 -23.21
N PHE A 523 10.15 15.26 -24.44
CA PHE A 523 11.57 15.29 -24.79
C PHE A 523 11.90 16.24 -25.93
N ASP A 524 13.05 16.89 -25.84
CA ASP A 524 13.73 17.41 -27.00
C ASP A 524 14.51 16.29 -27.70
N LYS A 525 14.00 15.84 -28.86
CA LYS A 525 14.52 14.68 -29.58
C LYS A 525 16.03 14.83 -29.93
N SER A 526 16.43 16.01 -30.39
CA SER A 526 17.83 16.25 -30.78
C SER A 526 18.75 16.23 -29.58
N ARG A 527 18.32 16.86 -28.49
CA ARG A 527 19.08 16.94 -27.25
C ARG A 527 19.15 15.58 -26.56
N LEU A 528 18.05 14.85 -26.50
CA LEU A 528 18.03 13.50 -25.91
C LEU A 528 19.02 12.58 -26.63
N LYS A 529 19.08 12.62 -27.98
CA LYS A 529 20.03 11.82 -28.76
C LYS A 529 21.48 12.13 -28.37
N SER A 530 21.83 13.41 -28.34
CA SER A 530 23.20 13.85 -28.00
C SER A 530 23.55 13.49 -26.55
N GLU A 531 22.60 13.63 -25.62
CA GLU A 531 22.82 13.28 -24.21
C GLU A 531 22.97 11.75 -24.03
N LEU A 532 22.23 10.92 -24.79
CA LEU A 532 22.38 9.45 -24.76
C LEU A 532 23.74 9.01 -25.29
N GLU A 533 24.25 9.65 -26.36
CA GLU A 533 25.61 9.42 -26.89
C GLU A 533 26.69 9.81 -25.87
N MET A 534 26.51 10.93 -25.17
CA MET A 534 27.40 11.34 -24.08
C MET A 534 27.37 10.37 -22.89
N PHE A 535 26.17 9.92 -22.49
CA PHE A 535 26.01 8.91 -21.44
C PHE A 535 26.72 7.61 -21.83
N GLN A 536 26.51 7.11 -23.06
CA GLN A 536 27.18 5.92 -23.58
C GLN A 536 28.70 6.00 -23.43
N ALA A 537 29.30 7.11 -23.90
CA ALA A 537 30.72 7.31 -23.82
C ALA A 537 31.24 7.36 -22.38
N ALA A 538 30.53 8.07 -21.49
CA ALA A 538 30.92 8.20 -20.09
C ALA A 538 30.81 6.88 -19.36
N PHE A 539 29.67 6.13 -19.52
CA PHE A 539 29.42 4.86 -18.86
C PHE A 539 30.38 3.76 -19.31
N SER A 540 30.62 3.65 -20.64
CA SER A 540 31.57 2.66 -21.20
C SER A 540 33.01 2.88 -20.78
N SER A 541 33.42 4.12 -20.46
CA SER A 541 34.78 4.42 -20.01
C SER A 541 35.03 4.03 -18.55
N GLN A 542 33.99 3.91 -17.72
CA GLN A 542 34.11 3.70 -16.27
C GLN A 542 33.60 2.33 -15.82
N SER A 543 32.60 1.78 -16.52
CA SER A 543 32.01 0.49 -16.17
C SER A 543 32.72 -0.68 -16.89
N MET A 544 33.19 -1.67 -16.12
CA MET A 544 33.71 -2.93 -16.66
C MET A 544 32.61 -4.00 -16.87
N LEU A 545 31.34 -3.65 -16.65
CA LEU A 545 30.23 -4.60 -16.76
C LEU A 545 29.89 -4.84 -18.24
N GLN A 546 29.91 -6.09 -18.68
CA GLN A 546 29.55 -6.46 -20.06
C GLN A 546 28.04 -6.32 -20.32
N GLU A 547 27.20 -6.61 -19.30
CA GLU A 547 25.75 -6.50 -19.39
C GLU A 547 25.20 -5.75 -18.15
N PRO A 548 25.28 -4.39 -18.13
CA PRO A 548 24.73 -3.61 -17.03
C PRO A 548 23.22 -3.73 -16.96
N THR A 549 22.70 -3.79 -15.74
CA THR A 549 21.27 -3.76 -15.45
C THR A 549 20.78 -2.33 -15.20
N PHE A 550 19.48 -2.11 -15.21
CA PHE A 550 18.91 -0.81 -14.85
C PHE A 550 19.33 -0.34 -13.45
N LYS A 551 19.53 -1.28 -12.51
CA LYS A 551 20.03 -0.97 -11.17
C LYS A 551 21.44 -0.39 -11.21
N ASP A 552 22.32 -0.96 -12.02
CA ASP A 552 23.71 -0.50 -12.14
C ASP A 552 23.76 0.92 -12.74
N ILE A 553 22.90 1.19 -13.74
CA ILE A 553 22.74 2.53 -14.31
C ILE A 553 22.22 3.53 -13.26
N LEU A 554 21.25 3.14 -12.48
CA LEU A 554 20.69 3.99 -11.42
C LEU A 554 21.76 4.29 -10.35
N GLU A 555 22.53 3.30 -9.93
CA GLU A 555 23.62 3.43 -8.96
C GLU A 555 24.74 4.33 -9.51
N TYR A 556 25.08 4.18 -10.78
CA TYR A 556 26.03 5.05 -11.47
C TYR A 556 25.63 6.53 -11.40
N PHE A 557 24.37 6.85 -11.68
CA PHE A 557 23.86 8.22 -11.60
C PHE A 557 23.69 8.75 -10.17
N THR A 558 23.32 7.90 -9.22
CA THR A 558 22.98 8.37 -7.87
C THR A 558 24.17 8.40 -6.92
N SER A 559 25.15 7.52 -7.12
CA SER A 559 26.24 7.31 -6.17
C SER A 559 27.62 7.65 -6.77
N GLU A 560 27.87 7.24 -8.01
CA GLU A 560 29.18 7.39 -8.63
C GLU A 560 29.37 8.74 -9.37
N ASN A 561 28.36 9.20 -10.09
CA ASN A 561 28.42 10.39 -10.92
C ASN A 561 27.15 11.28 -10.83
N PRO A 562 26.83 11.83 -9.66
CA PRO A 562 25.62 12.64 -9.50
C PRO A 562 25.63 13.94 -10.33
N ASP A 563 26.80 14.51 -10.62
CA ASP A 563 26.93 15.71 -11.42
C ASP A 563 26.55 15.48 -12.88
N LEU A 564 26.70 14.25 -13.38
CA LEU A 564 26.29 13.89 -14.74
C LEU A 564 24.77 14.03 -14.94
N LEU A 565 23.96 13.76 -13.90
CA LEU A 565 22.52 14.01 -13.94
C LEU A 565 22.16 15.49 -14.14
N ILE A 566 22.99 16.39 -13.67
CA ILE A 566 22.79 17.84 -13.87
C ILE A 566 23.06 18.20 -15.33
N LEU A 567 24.08 17.59 -15.91
CA LEU A 567 24.48 17.81 -17.30
C LEU A 567 23.49 17.20 -18.30
N LEU A 568 23.01 15.98 -18.03
CA LEU A 568 22.17 15.19 -18.93
C LEU A 568 20.68 15.32 -18.54
N SER A 569 20.10 16.47 -18.80
CA SER A 569 18.74 16.80 -18.35
C SER A 569 17.63 15.96 -19.01
N GLU A 570 17.78 15.59 -20.29
CA GLU A 570 16.81 14.76 -21.01
C GLU A 570 16.95 13.28 -20.61
N VAL A 571 18.18 12.78 -20.41
CA VAL A 571 18.41 11.45 -19.83
C VAL A 571 17.87 11.37 -18.41
N ARG A 572 18.01 12.41 -17.59
CA ARG A 572 17.38 12.49 -16.27
C ARG A 572 15.87 12.41 -16.35
N LYS A 573 15.22 13.09 -17.30
CA LYS A 573 13.78 12.98 -17.54
C LYS A 573 13.39 11.55 -17.95
N LEU A 574 14.18 10.89 -18.81
CA LEU A 574 13.96 9.49 -19.18
C LEU A 574 14.02 8.58 -17.97
N MET A 575 15.05 8.74 -17.12
CA MET A 575 15.16 7.98 -15.87
C MET A 575 13.97 8.22 -14.94
N LYS A 576 13.53 9.48 -14.79
CA LYS A 576 12.34 9.81 -14.01
C LYS A 576 11.08 9.18 -14.58
N LEU A 577 10.93 9.15 -15.91
CA LEU A 577 9.79 8.55 -16.58
C LEU A 577 9.74 7.03 -16.35
N ILE A 578 10.89 6.34 -16.36
CA ILE A 578 10.99 4.92 -16.03
C ILE A 578 10.63 4.66 -14.57
N LEU A 579 11.17 5.47 -13.66
CA LEU A 579 10.98 5.26 -12.21
C LEU A 579 9.59 5.66 -11.69
N VAL A 580 8.89 6.57 -12.39
CA VAL A 580 7.56 7.02 -11.97
C VAL A 580 6.48 5.96 -12.18
N MET A 581 6.72 4.96 -13.05
CA MET A 581 5.78 3.87 -13.29
C MET A 581 5.70 2.94 -12.08
N PRO A 582 4.53 2.82 -11.42
CA PRO A 582 4.38 1.96 -10.26
C PRO A 582 4.24 0.49 -10.69
N ALA A 583 5.02 -0.38 -10.07
CA ALA A 583 4.91 -1.84 -10.27
C ALA A 583 3.76 -2.45 -9.45
N THR A 584 3.45 -1.85 -8.31
CA THR A 584 2.47 -2.39 -7.37
C THR A 584 1.69 -1.27 -6.68
N ASN A 585 0.54 -1.64 -6.12
CA ASN A 585 -0.29 -0.79 -5.28
C ASN A 585 -0.05 -1.03 -3.77
N ALA A 586 1.15 -1.49 -3.41
CA ALA A 586 1.49 -1.88 -2.05
C ALA A 586 1.39 -0.73 -1.02
N THR A 587 1.57 0.53 -1.44
CA THR A 587 1.43 1.69 -0.56
C THR A 587 -0.03 1.93 -0.18
N SER A 588 -0.98 1.70 -1.10
CA SER A 588 -2.42 1.72 -0.79
C SER A 588 -2.80 0.59 0.19
N GLU A 589 -2.29 -0.64 -0.02
CA GLU A 589 -2.51 -1.76 0.90
C GLU A 589 -1.95 -1.48 2.31
N ARG A 590 -0.76 -0.86 2.41
CA ARG A 590 -0.18 -0.41 3.68
C ARG A 590 -1.06 0.64 4.36
N SER A 591 -1.67 1.53 3.58
CA SER A 591 -2.61 2.53 4.09
C SER A 591 -3.86 1.88 4.67
N PHE A 592 -4.37 0.79 4.08
CA PHE A 592 -5.46 0.01 4.67
C PHE A 592 -5.05 -0.69 5.97
N SER A 593 -3.82 -1.15 6.07
CA SER A 593 -3.30 -1.69 7.33
C SER A 593 -3.23 -0.61 8.42
N ALA A 594 -2.90 0.62 8.06
CA ALA A 594 -2.97 1.79 8.95
C ALA A 594 -4.43 2.13 9.30
N LEU A 595 -5.35 2.12 8.30
CA LEU A 595 -6.79 2.35 8.50
C LEU A 595 -7.38 1.41 9.55
N ARG A 596 -7.09 0.11 9.48
CA ARG A 596 -7.56 -0.89 10.49
C ARG A 596 -7.05 -0.58 11.90
N ARG A 597 -5.88 0.01 12.03
CA ARG A 597 -5.32 0.46 13.32
C ARG A 597 -5.94 1.77 13.79
N VAL A 598 -6.17 2.71 12.89
CA VAL A 598 -6.79 4.02 13.19
C VAL A 598 -8.28 3.86 13.50
N LYS A 599 -9.01 3.17 12.63
CA LYS A 599 -10.45 2.87 12.79
C LYS A 599 -10.63 1.48 13.39
N SER A 600 -10.23 1.33 14.66
CA SER A 600 -10.43 0.09 15.42
C SER A 600 -11.88 -0.05 15.88
N TYR A 601 -12.25 -1.22 16.41
CA TYR A 601 -13.58 -1.51 17.00
C TYR A 601 -14.04 -0.40 17.97
N LEU A 602 -13.13 0.15 18.77
CA LEU A 602 -13.43 1.22 19.73
C LEU A 602 -13.57 2.63 19.06
N ARG A 603 -13.30 2.75 17.77
CA ARG A 603 -13.29 4.04 17.03
C ARG A 603 -14.17 4.01 15.78
N THR A 604 -15.18 3.15 15.73
CA THR A 604 -16.07 2.98 14.58
C THR A 604 -16.87 4.23 14.26
N GLN A 605 -17.20 5.07 15.25
CA GLN A 605 -17.97 6.31 15.10
C GLN A 605 -17.14 7.53 14.66
N MET A 606 -15.86 7.34 14.32
CA MET A 606 -15.01 8.44 13.85
C MET A 606 -15.53 9.02 12.53
N GLY A 607 -15.78 10.33 12.48
CA GLY A 607 -16.18 11.04 11.24
C GLY A 607 -15.06 11.02 10.20
N GLN A 608 -15.44 11.10 8.91
CA GLN A 608 -14.52 10.96 7.76
C GLN A 608 -13.38 11.98 7.78
N GLU A 609 -13.66 13.26 8.06
CA GLU A 609 -12.63 14.31 8.10
C GLU A 609 -11.58 14.02 9.18
N ARG A 610 -12.02 13.65 10.39
CA ARG A 610 -11.10 13.29 11.47
C ARG A 610 -10.29 12.03 11.15
N LEU A 611 -10.93 11.03 10.53
CA LEU A 611 -10.27 9.82 10.07
C LEU A 611 -9.15 10.17 9.09
N ASN A 612 -9.47 10.96 8.07
CA ASN A 612 -8.49 11.33 7.05
C ASN A 612 -7.32 12.14 7.64
N ASN A 613 -7.58 13.15 8.46
CA ASN A 613 -6.54 13.93 9.11
C ASN A 613 -5.64 13.07 10.02
N SER A 614 -6.23 12.14 10.78
CA SER A 614 -5.47 11.22 11.62
C SER A 614 -4.62 10.25 10.80
N MET A 615 -5.15 9.77 9.66
CA MET A 615 -4.43 8.90 8.73
C MET A 615 -3.23 9.61 8.12
N VAL A 616 -3.41 10.84 7.62
CA VAL A 616 -2.32 11.64 7.04
C VAL A 616 -1.17 11.79 8.03
N LEU A 617 -1.46 12.19 9.26
CA LEU A 617 -0.44 12.39 10.30
C LEU A 617 0.22 11.10 10.77
N HIS A 618 -0.53 9.98 10.77
CA HIS A 618 0.01 8.68 11.16
C HIS A 618 0.85 8.02 10.06
N VAL A 619 0.44 8.13 8.80
CA VAL A 619 1.16 7.54 7.66
C VAL A 619 2.46 8.32 7.40
N HIS A 620 2.39 9.64 7.39
CA HIS A 620 3.52 10.54 7.13
C HIS A 620 4.23 10.97 8.42
N LYS A 621 4.77 10.00 9.19
CA LYS A 621 5.41 10.27 10.49
C LYS A 621 6.57 11.26 10.41
N ASP A 622 7.38 11.17 9.35
CA ASP A 622 8.57 12.02 9.17
C ASP A 622 8.18 13.48 8.87
N PHE A 623 7.15 13.68 8.04
CA PHE A 623 6.57 15.02 7.81
C PHE A 623 5.87 15.55 9.05
N THR A 624 5.13 14.68 9.76
CA THR A 624 4.44 15.04 10.99
C THR A 624 5.41 15.50 12.09
N GLU A 625 6.58 14.89 12.18
CA GLU A 625 7.62 15.29 13.14
C GLU A 625 8.22 16.66 12.82
N LYS A 626 8.32 16.98 11.53
CA LYS A 626 8.90 18.24 11.03
C LYS A 626 7.89 19.41 10.94
N ILE A 627 6.62 19.20 11.36
CA ILE A 627 5.60 20.25 11.35
C ILE A 627 6.09 21.50 12.09
N ASP A 628 6.00 22.66 11.46
CA ASP A 628 6.20 23.93 12.10
C ASP A 628 5.00 24.28 13.00
N LEU A 629 5.13 23.95 14.29
CA LEU A 629 4.08 24.19 15.27
C LEU A 629 3.76 25.68 15.46
N LYS A 630 4.71 26.59 15.21
CA LYS A 630 4.44 28.03 15.25
C LYS A 630 3.55 28.46 14.09
N LYS A 631 3.77 27.88 12.91
CA LYS A 631 2.91 28.12 11.75
C LYS A 631 1.50 27.60 12.01
N VAL A 632 1.34 26.37 12.52
CA VAL A 632 0.03 25.81 12.93
C VAL A 632 -0.63 26.70 13.97
N ALA A 633 0.11 27.18 14.98
CA ALA A 633 -0.41 28.06 16.00
C ALA A 633 -0.91 29.39 15.42
N ASN A 634 -0.15 29.99 14.50
CA ASN A 634 -0.55 31.24 13.83
C ASN A 634 -1.81 31.06 13.00
N GLU A 635 -1.94 29.97 12.26
CA GLU A 635 -3.15 29.63 11.48
C GLU A 635 -4.37 29.43 12.40
N PHE A 636 -4.20 28.71 13.53
CA PHE A 636 -5.24 28.51 14.54
C PHE A 636 -5.70 29.82 15.17
N VAL A 637 -4.76 30.69 15.47
CA VAL A 637 -5.05 32.00 16.11
C VAL A 637 -5.72 32.95 15.12
N ALA A 638 -5.30 32.95 13.84
CA ALA A 638 -5.89 33.80 12.80
C ALA A 638 -7.36 33.48 12.52
N GLY A 639 -7.80 32.25 12.82
CA GLY A 639 -9.18 31.82 12.66
C GLY A 639 -10.21 32.53 13.55
N HIS A 640 -9.79 33.24 14.62
CA HIS A 640 -10.70 33.87 15.55
C HIS A 640 -10.08 35.08 16.25
N GLU A 641 -10.74 36.22 16.25
CA GLU A 641 -10.24 37.50 16.81
C GLU A 641 -9.85 37.38 18.30
N MET A 642 -10.66 36.72 19.13
CA MET A 642 -10.35 36.52 20.56
C MET A 642 -9.09 35.67 20.78
N ARG A 643 -8.77 34.75 19.88
CA ARG A 643 -7.53 34.00 19.94
C ARG A 643 -6.35 34.91 19.64
N LEU A 644 -6.47 35.77 18.64
CA LEU A 644 -5.45 36.76 18.28
C LEU A 644 -5.14 37.73 19.45
N GLN A 645 -6.18 38.22 20.11
CA GLN A 645 -6.02 39.07 21.29
C GLN A 645 -5.30 38.37 22.44
N ARG A 646 -5.55 37.07 22.64
CA ARG A 646 -5.01 36.29 23.74
C ARG A 646 -3.57 35.79 23.54
N PHE A 647 -3.25 35.41 22.32
CA PHE A 647 -1.96 34.80 21.98
C PHE A 647 -1.01 35.75 21.23
N GLY A 648 -1.56 36.70 20.48
CA GLY A 648 -0.78 37.43 19.49
C GLY A 648 -0.22 36.50 18.40
N LYS A 649 0.85 36.93 17.75
CA LYS A 649 1.57 36.10 16.74
C LYS A 649 2.66 35.24 17.42
N PHE A 650 2.85 34.04 16.93
CA PHE A 650 3.97 33.16 17.30
C PHE A 650 5.15 33.47 16.38
N THR A 651 6.12 34.16 16.92
CA THR A 651 7.37 34.53 16.25
C THR A 651 8.48 33.51 16.49
#